data_3937d555121e131c0c53f782bf610554
#
_entry.id   3937d555121e131c0c53f782bf610554
#
_cell.length_a   1.000
_cell.length_b   1.000
_cell.length_c   1.000
_cell.angle_alpha   90.00
_cell.angle_beta   90.00
_cell.angle_gamma   90.00
#
_symmetry.space_group_name_H-M   'P 1'
#
loop_
_entity.id
_entity.type
_entity.pdbx_description
1 polymer ?
#
loop_
_entity_poly.entity_id
_entity_poly.type
_entity_poly.pdbx_seq_one_letter_code
_entity_poly.pdbx_strand_id
1 'polypeptide(L)'
;MFMRETFKSPENRYRPKMRWWLPGAYMENDEIKREIEWLANAGYGGAEIIHFFGIPTEDVEPEQYVRYGFGSDEWNDRMKAALETAIPLGFQLDFTIGPLWPIATPAIMDREDDRCVHGLHFGTRAIIGAYHGQIPGAETIDGERPRKLVAVTAARLYNGAATIGKAATLDLESAIDLMKAGCVDILTERIAWSPPDDGEWYLFAFWSQTNGQMNDSISAPVVDHFSKDAVDAITGYWDERLLGDPYLRMLYEKNAGCLFCDSIELNATMLGGMYGAKPLAVSIWTPELLREFRERRGYDLTPYLPSIFIKGLYQLSVRNADEDAEFDFEDRSANRRIRNDFHLTLTEMFRDNHVRVLREWANRHNMRLRYQTYGLPTELTNGLLEVDIPETESLGFKDSTDGYRLQSGAVHMKNLEMYSIEVGAVMGFGYKQTWTGKEYGLLWQLHRGFASGVNQAVLHGMSYESTSASGHFRDMFKWPGMSLMGSMFSNEWGARQPISRHSRGIADYIARNQYVLRMGKAKVDLAIYRYHIDGIHHDILTEPTVYEQAGYSYDYVSPALLNLETAKVGMFDGQPVLDADGSAYKTLIVDTRVHSDGSWRWSPYMPLDIADRLLEYAKEGLPIVLVGEGASGVLSYNGDYNVMEREDDELRQKLERLRTMPNVRHVPNQEGVVEALRKLSVLPAVRTPASSPLIALRRYDQGDNYYYVYNSSLKSEFQGEVVVGGRGRAYLLDAWDGSVYPLEAESAPDGEVAIPLRLAANESALVLVTPLDLGESEEKLKMTPSDNPNILQLDNWTLTVNSWTPGSVPFETRIEKIELELGEGLKDWTDIPQLENKSGIGCYRTSFVLSESEERLPEAILQIGQLSDTFRIQVNGTPLHAVNQIDRRVRIGKWLKTGVNLIEIEVATTLNNALLKLDPHRKPEPHGLVGPVQLLY
;
A
#
# COMPACT_ATOMS: atom_id res chain seq x y z
N MET A 1 -12.80 14.80 -20.07
CA MET A 1 -14.26 14.74 -20.35
C MET A 1 -14.74 13.30 -20.28
N PHE A 2 -15.81 13.03 -19.54
CA PHE A 2 -16.40 11.70 -19.38
C PHE A 2 -16.90 11.11 -20.71
N MET A 3 -16.53 9.85 -20.99
CA MET A 3 -16.99 9.12 -22.17
C MET A 3 -17.77 7.87 -21.75
N ARG A 4 -19.06 7.82 -22.08
CA ARG A 4 -19.94 6.71 -21.73
C ARG A 4 -19.45 5.36 -22.25
N GLU A 5 -18.98 5.31 -23.50
CA GLU A 5 -18.52 4.05 -24.10
C GLU A 5 -17.26 3.52 -23.39
N THR A 6 -16.34 4.40 -23.00
CA THR A 6 -15.16 4.01 -22.20
C THR A 6 -15.57 3.55 -20.81
N PHE A 7 -16.54 4.21 -20.17
CA PHE A 7 -17.06 3.77 -18.87
C PHE A 7 -17.75 2.41 -18.98
N LYS A 8 -18.55 2.19 -20.01
CA LYS A 8 -19.23 0.92 -20.24
C LYS A 8 -18.24 -0.23 -20.49
N SER A 9 -17.20 0.03 -21.27
CA SER A 9 -16.15 -0.95 -21.62
C SER A 9 -14.77 -0.33 -21.47
N PRO A 10 -14.21 -0.31 -20.22
CA PRO A 10 -12.93 0.31 -19.98
C PRO A 10 -11.78 -0.38 -20.72
N GLU A 11 -10.87 0.43 -21.25
CA GLU A 11 -9.63 -0.03 -21.87
C GLU A 11 -8.75 -0.79 -20.86
N ASN A 12 -7.82 -1.60 -21.35
CA ASN A 12 -6.95 -2.43 -20.51
C ASN A 12 -6.14 -1.60 -19.48
N ARG A 13 -5.74 -0.37 -19.80
CA ARG A 13 -5.03 0.52 -18.87
C ARG A 13 -5.80 0.89 -17.59
N TYR A 14 -7.12 0.75 -17.60
CA TYR A 14 -7.99 1.00 -16.44
C TYR A 14 -8.35 -0.28 -15.68
N ARG A 15 -7.90 -1.44 -16.15
CA ARG A 15 -8.23 -2.73 -15.55
C ARG A 15 -7.28 -3.08 -14.40
N PRO A 16 -7.74 -3.86 -13.40
CA PRO A 16 -6.84 -4.38 -12.36
C PRO A 16 -5.75 -5.26 -12.96
N LYS A 17 -4.64 -5.37 -12.27
CA LYS A 17 -3.54 -6.28 -12.60
C LYS A 17 -3.50 -7.44 -11.61
N MET A 18 -2.78 -8.50 -11.99
CA MET A 18 -2.56 -9.69 -11.19
C MET A 18 -1.07 -9.87 -10.92
N ARG A 19 -0.64 -9.97 -9.67
CA ARG A 19 0.71 -10.44 -9.35
C ARG A 19 0.81 -11.92 -9.74
N TRP A 20 1.80 -12.25 -10.53
CA TRP A 20 1.96 -13.58 -11.11
C TRP A 20 3.26 -14.22 -10.64
N TRP A 21 3.12 -15.15 -9.72
CA TRP A 21 4.21 -15.85 -9.06
C TRP A 21 4.75 -16.95 -9.96
N LEU A 22 5.99 -16.82 -10.43
CA LEU A 22 6.62 -17.73 -11.38
C LEU A 22 7.76 -18.51 -10.74
N PRO A 23 7.87 -19.83 -10.97
CA PRO A 23 8.91 -20.67 -10.38
C PRO A 23 10.24 -20.56 -11.14
N GLY A 24 10.85 -19.37 -11.20
CA GLY A 24 11.98 -19.13 -12.08
C GLY A 24 11.61 -19.43 -13.53
N ALA A 25 12.54 -19.92 -14.32
CA ALA A 25 12.29 -20.35 -15.71
C ALA A 25 11.78 -21.80 -15.84
N TYR A 26 11.40 -22.45 -14.74
CA TYR A 26 10.72 -23.77 -14.75
C TYR A 26 9.29 -23.67 -15.27
N MET A 27 9.12 -23.10 -16.45
CA MET A 27 7.84 -22.84 -17.07
C MET A 27 7.85 -23.39 -18.50
N GLU A 28 6.66 -23.56 -19.06
CA GLU A 28 6.44 -23.93 -20.47
C GLU A 28 5.83 -22.75 -21.21
N ASN A 29 6.31 -22.49 -22.42
CA ASN A 29 5.84 -21.37 -23.24
C ASN A 29 4.34 -21.47 -23.56
N ASP A 30 3.81 -22.66 -23.77
CA ASP A 30 2.39 -22.86 -24.08
C ASP A 30 1.51 -22.59 -22.83
N GLU A 31 1.98 -22.94 -21.64
CA GLU A 31 1.28 -22.63 -20.41
C GLU A 31 1.31 -21.12 -20.09
N ILE A 32 2.45 -20.46 -20.28
CA ILE A 32 2.56 -19.00 -20.17
C ILE A 32 1.52 -18.31 -21.06
N LYS A 33 1.41 -18.73 -22.32
CA LYS A 33 0.40 -18.20 -23.25
C LYS A 33 -1.02 -18.42 -22.75
N ARG A 34 -1.32 -19.64 -22.31
CA ARG A 34 -2.64 -20.00 -21.78
C ARG A 34 -3.03 -19.14 -20.58
N GLU A 35 -2.12 -18.94 -19.64
CA GLU A 35 -2.39 -18.14 -18.45
C GLU A 35 -2.56 -16.66 -18.77
N ILE A 36 -1.76 -16.08 -19.67
CA ILE A 36 -1.94 -14.68 -20.13
C ILE A 36 -3.29 -14.52 -20.84
N GLU A 37 -3.65 -15.42 -21.73
CA GLU A 37 -4.95 -15.41 -22.43
C GLU A 37 -6.11 -15.55 -21.43
N TRP A 38 -5.96 -16.42 -20.42
CA TRP A 38 -6.95 -16.56 -19.36
C TRP A 38 -7.12 -15.26 -18.56
N LEU A 39 -6.01 -14.64 -18.14
CA LEU A 39 -6.04 -13.35 -17.40
C LEU A 39 -6.73 -12.25 -18.21
N ALA A 40 -6.39 -12.12 -19.48
CA ALA A 40 -7.01 -11.15 -20.38
C ALA A 40 -8.53 -11.40 -20.52
N ASN A 41 -8.94 -12.66 -20.70
CA ASN A 41 -10.34 -13.06 -20.78
C ASN A 41 -11.09 -12.89 -19.44
N ALA A 42 -10.42 -13.07 -18.32
CA ALA A 42 -10.95 -12.82 -16.97
C ALA A 42 -11.09 -11.32 -16.65
N GLY A 43 -10.62 -10.44 -17.54
CA GLY A 43 -10.82 -8.99 -17.43
C GLY A 43 -9.68 -8.23 -16.81
N TYR A 44 -8.54 -8.85 -16.58
CA TYR A 44 -7.33 -8.16 -16.12
C TYR A 44 -6.65 -7.40 -17.27
N GLY A 45 -6.06 -6.26 -16.97
CA GLY A 45 -5.35 -5.42 -17.93
C GLY A 45 -3.85 -5.70 -18.04
N GLY A 46 -3.33 -6.51 -17.11
CA GLY A 46 -1.93 -6.84 -17.04
C GLY A 46 -1.58 -7.81 -15.91
N ALA A 47 -0.31 -8.19 -15.86
CA ALA A 47 0.25 -8.97 -14.77
C ALA A 47 1.59 -8.39 -14.31
N GLU A 48 1.91 -8.59 -13.03
CA GLU A 48 3.20 -8.28 -12.42
C GLU A 48 3.98 -9.58 -12.28
N ILE A 49 5.08 -9.69 -12.99
CA ILE A 49 5.93 -10.89 -13.03
C ILE A 49 6.85 -10.91 -11.82
N ILE A 50 6.66 -11.91 -10.95
CA ILE A 50 7.52 -12.18 -9.81
C ILE A 50 8.31 -13.47 -10.06
N HIS A 51 9.61 -13.34 -10.15
CA HIS A 51 10.51 -14.50 -10.12
C HIS A 51 10.59 -15.00 -8.68
N PHE A 52 9.99 -16.12 -8.39
CA PHE A 52 10.02 -16.73 -7.06
C PHE A 52 10.50 -18.19 -7.16
N PHE A 53 11.71 -18.41 -6.71
CA PHE A 53 12.30 -19.74 -6.68
C PHE A 53 11.91 -20.48 -5.39
N GLY A 54 10.61 -20.65 -5.14
CA GLY A 54 10.04 -21.23 -3.91
C GLY A 54 10.27 -22.73 -3.72
N ILE A 55 11.38 -23.24 -4.24
CA ILE A 55 11.81 -24.62 -4.15
C ILE A 55 12.92 -24.64 -3.10
N PRO A 56 12.90 -25.59 -2.13
CA PRO A 56 13.99 -25.73 -1.17
C PRO A 56 15.33 -25.77 -1.91
N THR A 57 16.22 -24.87 -1.53
CA THR A 57 17.53 -24.69 -2.19
C THR A 57 18.42 -25.93 -2.10
N GLU A 58 18.23 -26.73 -1.06
CA GLU A 58 18.90 -28.00 -0.83
C GLU A 58 18.51 -29.11 -1.83
N ASP A 59 17.37 -28.96 -2.50
CA ASP A 59 16.88 -29.91 -3.51
C ASP A 59 17.22 -29.50 -4.95
N VAL A 60 17.88 -28.35 -5.15
CA VAL A 60 18.23 -27.80 -6.45
C VAL A 60 19.75 -27.76 -6.62
N GLU A 61 20.24 -28.49 -7.62
CA GLU A 61 21.66 -28.46 -7.96
C GLU A 61 22.08 -27.04 -8.40
N PRO A 62 23.25 -26.54 -8.03
CA PRO A 62 23.72 -25.18 -8.35
C PRO A 62 23.64 -24.82 -9.84
N GLU A 63 23.90 -25.80 -10.71
CA GLU A 63 23.79 -25.61 -12.17
C GLU A 63 22.37 -25.32 -12.64
N GLN A 64 21.37 -25.85 -11.94
CA GLN A 64 19.95 -25.58 -12.24
C GLN A 64 19.56 -24.16 -11.83
N TYR A 65 20.13 -23.62 -10.75
CA TYR A 65 19.97 -22.22 -10.36
C TYR A 65 20.47 -21.27 -11.44
N VAL A 66 21.65 -21.54 -11.97
CA VAL A 66 22.23 -20.75 -13.06
C VAL A 66 21.36 -20.83 -14.30
N ARG A 67 20.88 -22.03 -14.62
CA ARG A 67 20.12 -22.29 -15.85
C ARG A 67 18.72 -21.69 -15.84
N TYR A 68 18.01 -21.79 -14.70
CA TYR A 68 16.60 -21.40 -14.61
C TYR A 68 16.37 -20.12 -13.78
N GLY A 69 17.46 -19.47 -13.36
CA GLY A 69 17.44 -18.26 -12.56
C GLY A 69 17.05 -17.01 -13.35
N PHE A 70 16.88 -15.93 -12.62
CA PHE A 70 16.58 -14.60 -13.16
C PHE A 70 17.65 -14.13 -14.15
N GLY A 71 17.25 -13.74 -15.35
CA GLY A 71 18.15 -13.27 -16.41
C GLY A 71 18.96 -14.36 -17.12
N SER A 72 18.66 -15.65 -16.88
CA SER A 72 19.22 -16.74 -17.67
C SER A 72 18.67 -16.78 -19.10
N ASP A 73 19.27 -17.57 -19.98
CA ASP A 73 18.78 -17.70 -21.36
C ASP A 73 17.39 -18.36 -21.40
N GLU A 74 17.13 -19.33 -20.52
CA GLU A 74 15.80 -19.93 -20.35
C GLU A 74 14.78 -18.93 -19.81
N TRP A 75 15.16 -18.11 -18.83
CA TRP A 75 14.28 -17.02 -18.35
C TRP A 75 13.91 -16.06 -19.48
N ASN A 76 14.89 -15.65 -20.26
CA ASN A 76 14.69 -14.72 -21.37
C ASN A 76 13.80 -15.33 -22.46
N ASP A 77 13.91 -16.63 -22.74
CA ASP A 77 13.01 -17.33 -23.65
C ASP A 77 11.55 -17.33 -23.16
N ARG A 78 11.34 -17.53 -21.83
CA ARG A 78 10.01 -17.46 -21.21
C ARG A 78 9.45 -16.05 -21.27
N MET A 79 10.25 -15.03 -20.96
CA MET A 79 9.84 -13.63 -21.03
C MET A 79 9.53 -13.20 -22.47
N LYS A 80 10.28 -13.67 -23.44
CA LYS A 80 9.96 -13.46 -24.86
C LYS A 80 8.59 -14.02 -25.21
N ALA A 81 8.30 -15.28 -24.86
CA ALA A 81 7.00 -15.90 -25.12
C ALA A 81 5.86 -15.14 -24.42
N ALA A 82 6.08 -14.68 -23.19
CA ALA A 82 5.11 -13.88 -22.44
C ALA A 82 4.82 -12.53 -23.14
N LEU A 83 5.86 -11.78 -23.51
CA LEU A 83 5.74 -10.48 -24.17
C LEU A 83 5.11 -10.58 -25.56
N GLU A 84 5.51 -11.59 -26.37
CA GLU A 84 4.93 -11.85 -27.68
C GLU A 84 3.42 -12.19 -27.60
N THR A 85 2.99 -12.79 -26.50
CA THR A 85 1.56 -13.09 -26.26
C THR A 85 0.81 -11.88 -25.71
N ALA A 86 1.38 -11.16 -24.76
CA ALA A 86 0.71 -10.06 -24.07
C ALA A 86 0.51 -8.82 -24.96
N ILE A 87 1.53 -8.44 -25.75
CA ILE A 87 1.51 -7.20 -26.57
C ILE A 87 0.33 -7.15 -27.54
N PRO A 88 0.03 -8.20 -28.35
CA PRO A 88 -1.12 -8.19 -29.26
C PRO A 88 -2.48 -8.08 -28.55
N LEU A 89 -2.57 -8.54 -27.31
CA LEU A 89 -3.77 -8.47 -26.48
C LEU A 89 -3.93 -7.09 -25.80
N GLY A 90 -2.93 -6.20 -25.93
CA GLY A 90 -2.86 -4.96 -25.16
C GLY A 90 -2.77 -5.24 -23.66
N PHE A 91 -2.30 -6.42 -23.26
CA PHE A 91 -2.10 -6.87 -21.89
C PHE A 91 -0.70 -6.45 -21.42
N GLN A 92 -0.61 -5.68 -20.33
CA GLN A 92 0.65 -5.09 -19.89
C GLN A 92 1.35 -6.00 -18.87
N LEU A 93 2.62 -6.29 -19.09
CA LEU A 93 3.47 -7.00 -18.12
C LEU A 93 4.35 -6.02 -17.37
N ASP A 94 4.27 -6.04 -16.05
CA ASP A 94 5.19 -5.35 -15.14
C ASP A 94 6.25 -6.35 -14.66
N PHE A 95 7.45 -5.86 -14.33
CA PHE A 95 8.58 -6.71 -13.96
C PHE A 95 9.17 -6.24 -12.64
N THR A 96 9.47 -7.16 -11.72
CA THR A 96 10.28 -6.82 -10.55
C THR A 96 11.70 -6.46 -10.98
N ILE A 97 12.31 -5.53 -10.23
CA ILE A 97 13.68 -5.07 -10.51
C ILE A 97 14.71 -6.18 -10.33
N GLY A 98 14.45 -7.08 -9.42
CA GLY A 98 15.24 -8.27 -9.12
C GLY A 98 14.35 -9.49 -8.94
N PRO A 99 14.95 -10.64 -8.65
CA PRO A 99 14.19 -11.84 -8.34
C PRO A 99 13.66 -11.75 -6.91
N LEU A 100 12.39 -11.48 -6.70
CA LEU A 100 11.81 -11.30 -5.37
C LEU A 100 12.39 -10.08 -4.63
N TRP A 101 12.23 -10.01 -3.32
CA TRP A 101 12.73 -8.98 -2.41
C TRP A 101 13.31 -9.60 -1.11
N PRO A 102 14.08 -8.89 -0.31
CA PRO A 102 14.65 -7.57 -0.61
C PRO A 102 15.51 -7.58 -1.87
N ILE A 103 15.73 -6.39 -2.46
CA ILE A 103 16.38 -6.29 -3.78
C ILE A 103 17.79 -6.88 -3.73
N ALA A 104 18.05 -7.82 -4.65
CA ALA A 104 19.35 -8.38 -4.93
C ALA A 104 19.56 -8.52 -6.45
N THR A 105 20.79 -8.74 -6.87
CA THR A 105 21.12 -8.93 -8.27
C THR A 105 22.14 -10.05 -8.44
N PRO A 106 22.00 -10.91 -9.47
CA PRO A 106 23.04 -11.91 -9.79
C PRO A 106 24.38 -11.31 -10.16
N ALA A 107 24.48 -9.99 -10.38
CA ALA A 107 25.75 -9.29 -10.59
C ALA A 107 26.60 -9.18 -9.31
N ILE A 108 26.00 -9.38 -8.14
CA ILE A 108 26.68 -9.33 -6.84
C ILE A 108 26.38 -10.63 -6.09
N MET A 109 27.35 -11.55 -6.05
CA MET A 109 27.21 -12.84 -5.37
C MET A 109 28.17 -12.97 -4.16
N ASP A 110 29.15 -12.09 -4.07
CA ASP A 110 30.05 -12.04 -2.92
C ASP A 110 29.37 -11.29 -1.76
N ARG A 111 29.23 -11.94 -0.62
CA ARG A 111 28.64 -11.37 0.59
C ARG A 111 29.45 -10.24 1.19
N GLU A 112 30.74 -10.13 0.82
CA GLU A 112 31.66 -9.10 1.32
C GLU A 112 31.83 -7.94 0.34
N ASP A 113 31.06 -7.90 -0.74
CA ASP A 113 31.04 -6.80 -1.69
C ASP A 113 30.53 -5.51 -1.01
N ASP A 114 31.26 -4.41 -1.17
CA ASP A 114 30.92 -3.12 -0.57
C ASP A 114 29.57 -2.54 -1.06
N ARG A 115 28.99 -3.09 -2.13
CA ARG A 115 27.67 -2.74 -2.64
C ARG A 115 26.52 -3.49 -1.94
N CYS A 116 26.83 -4.36 -0.97
CA CYS A 116 25.84 -5.01 -0.13
C CYS A 116 25.43 -4.12 1.04
N VAL A 117 24.29 -4.42 1.67
CA VAL A 117 23.84 -3.72 2.88
C VAL A 117 24.85 -3.87 4.03
N HIS A 118 25.15 -2.76 4.69
CA HIS A 118 26.07 -2.72 5.83
C HIS A 118 25.33 -2.44 7.13
N GLY A 119 25.95 -2.90 8.23
CA GLY A 119 25.67 -2.46 9.58
C GLY A 119 26.90 -1.79 10.19
N LEU A 120 26.70 -0.75 10.98
CA LEU A 120 27.73 -0.14 11.82
C LEU A 120 27.63 -0.69 13.23
N HIS A 121 28.72 -1.22 13.72
CA HIS A 121 28.89 -1.77 15.07
C HIS A 121 29.86 -0.91 15.85
N PHE A 122 29.84 -0.96 17.17
CA PHE A 122 30.84 -0.26 17.98
C PHE A 122 31.42 -1.15 19.08
N GLY A 123 32.71 -0.90 19.37
CA GLY A 123 33.35 -1.33 20.58
C GLY A 123 33.60 -0.14 21.47
N THR A 124 33.55 -0.33 22.79
CA THR A 124 33.75 0.76 23.74
C THR A 124 34.67 0.34 24.88
N ARG A 125 35.34 1.34 25.47
CA ARG A 125 36.18 1.16 26.62
C ARG A 125 36.22 2.41 27.51
N ALA A 126 35.88 2.23 28.79
CA ALA A 126 36.03 3.29 29.79
C ALA A 126 37.50 3.41 30.17
N ILE A 127 38.00 4.64 30.32
CA ILE A 127 39.38 4.96 30.73
C ILE A 127 39.41 6.14 31.70
N ILE A 128 40.42 6.17 32.52
CA ILE A 128 40.84 7.31 33.36
C ILE A 128 42.30 7.60 33.07
N GLY A 129 42.65 8.82 32.66
CA GLY A 129 43.97 9.19 32.25
C GLY A 129 44.43 8.63 30.91
N ALA A 130 45.72 8.67 30.62
CA ALA A 130 46.29 8.28 29.31
C ALA A 130 46.04 6.82 28.95
N TYR A 131 45.67 6.59 27.70
CA TYR A 131 45.47 5.25 27.13
C TYR A 131 46.42 4.97 26.01
N HIS A 132 47.18 3.86 26.16
CA HIS A 132 48.06 3.32 25.14
C HIS A 132 47.71 1.82 24.93
N GLY A 133 46.81 1.52 24.02
CA GLY A 133 46.30 0.15 23.89
C GLY A 133 45.67 -0.14 22.54
N GLN A 134 45.02 -1.30 22.45
CA GLN A 134 44.30 -1.75 21.26
C GLN A 134 43.03 -0.92 21.04
N ILE A 135 42.66 -0.75 19.77
CA ILE A 135 41.33 -0.20 19.39
C ILE A 135 40.23 -1.12 19.95
N PRO A 136 39.20 -0.59 20.61
CA PRO A 136 38.11 -1.41 21.13
C PRO A 136 37.44 -2.23 20.02
N GLY A 137 37.38 -3.56 20.19
CA GLY A 137 36.69 -4.44 19.27
C GLY A 137 35.18 -4.38 19.43
N ALA A 138 34.45 -4.42 18.36
CA ALA A 138 32.97 -4.47 18.40
C ALA A 138 32.45 -5.91 18.54
N GLU A 139 31.35 -6.09 19.25
CA GLU A 139 30.54 -7.28 19.11
C GLU A 139 29.75 -7.15 17.79
N THR A 140 30.03 -8.02 16.83
CA THR A 140 29.39 -8.02 15.52
C THR A 140 28.39 -9.16 15.42
N ILE A 141 27.52 -9.10 14.41
CA ILE A 141 26.53 -10.16 14.14
C ILE A 141 27.27 -11.48 13.83
N ASP A 142 28.34 -11.39 13.04
CA ASP A 142 29.18 -12.50 12.67
C ASP A 142 30.65 -12.13 12.88
N GLY A 143 31.30 -12.69 13.92
CA GLY A 143 32.68 -12.38 14.30
C GLY A 143 33.73 -12.89 13.33
N GLU A 144 33.40 -13.81 12.41
CA GLU A 144 34.30 -14.38 11.42
C GLU A 144 34.38 -13.52 10.14
N ARG A 145 33.42 -12.62 9.91
CA ARG A 145 33.38 -11.80 8.70
C ARG A 145 34.29 -10.57 8.78
N PRO A 146 34.85 -10.14 7.65
CA PRO A 146 35.66 -8.92 7.57
C PRO A 146 34.91 -7.70 8.08
N ARG A 147 35.62 -6.82 8.78
CA ARG A 147 35.09 -5.54 9.24
C ARG A 147 36.08 -4.42 8.93
N LYS A 148 35.58 -3.25 8.63
CA LYS A 148 36.39 -2.06 8.34
C LYS A 148 36.21 -1.04 9.46
N LEU A 149 37.33 -0.50 9.98
CA LEU A 149 37.30 0.59 10.93
C LEU A 149 36.81 1.87 10.22
N VAL A 150 35.76 2.46 10.75
CA VAL A 150 35.14 3.68 10.22
C VAL A 150 35.63 4.90 10.97
N ALA A 151 35.61 4.85 12.31
CA ALA A 151 35.97 5.97 13.17
C ALA A 151 36.44 5.49 14.55
N VAL A 152 37.23 6.31 15.22
CA VAL A 152 37.54 6.18 16.64
C VAL A 152 37.25 7.54 17.30
N THR A 153 36.39 7.54 18.32
CA THR A 153 36.00 8.77 19.03
C THR A 153 36.21 8.60 20.54
N ALA A 154 36.18 9.72 21.24
CA ALA A 154 36.11 9.73 22.70
C ALA A 154 35.10 10.78 23.17
N ALA A 155 34.46 10.50 24.31
CA ALA A 155 33.64 11.47 25.02
C ALA A 155 33.76 11.22 26.53
N ARG A 156 33.70 12.31 27.30
CA ARG A 156 33.73 12.26 28.76
C ARG A 156 32.42 11.80 29.33
N LEU A 157 32.46 11.00 30.40
CA LEU A 157 31.24 10.65 31.12
C LEU A 157 30.67 11.92 31.78
N TYR A 158 29.40 12.17 31.56
CA TYR A 158 28.69 13.26 32.21
C TYR A 158 28.42 12.92 33.67
N ASN A 159 28.82 13.85 34.62
CA ASN A 159 28.77 13.63 36.07
C ASN A 159 27.33 13.72 36.66
N GLY A 160 26.28 13.66 35.81
CA GLY A 160 24.90 13.61 36.24
C GLY A 160 24.40 12.18 36.46
N ALA A 161 23.19 12.03 36.96
CA ALA A 161 22.57 10.72 37.12
C ALA A 161 22.39 10.06 35.72
N ALA A 162 22.87 8.82 35.61
CA ALA A 162 22.67 8.03 34.39
C ALA A 162 21.17 7.94 34.05
N THR A 163 20.82 8.12 32.79
CA THR A 163 19.45 7.92 32.31
C THR A 163 19.09 6.45 32.41
N ILE A 164 17.89 6.12 32.91
CA ILE A 164 17.48 4.73 33.10
C ILE A 164 17.57 3.97 31.77
N GLY A 165 18.21 2.81 31.78
CA GLY A 165 18.33 1.89 30.64
C GLY A 165 19.50 2.13 29.68
N LYS A 166 20.32 3.17 29.88
CA LYS A 166 21.48 3.48 29.02
C LYS A 166 22.80 3.03 29.67
N ALA A 167 23.79 2.70 28.82
CA ALA A 167 25.10 2.32 29.31
C ALA A 167 25.84 3.50 29.95
N ALA A 168 25.78 4.70 29.37
CA ALA A 168 26.31 5.92 29.91
C ALA A 168 25.66 7.17 29.29
N THR A 169 25.71 8.28 30.03
CA THR A 169 25.45 9.61 29.51
C THR A 169 26.78 10.32 29.30
N LEU A 170 26.98 10.90 28.12
CA LEU A 170 28.22 11.53 27.68
C LEU A 170 28.10 13.05 27.67
N ASP A 171 29.21 13.74 27.86
CA ASP A 171 29.31 15.19 27.75
C ASP A 171 29.47 15.58 26.27
N LEU A 172 28.53 16.31 25.74
CA LEU A 172 28.43 16.67 24.31
C LEU A 172 29.61 17.52 23.83
N GLU A 173 30.03 18.50 24.66
CA GLU A 173 31.14 19.39 24.32
C GLU A 173 32.51 18.67 24.32
N SER A 174 32.58 17.54 25.00
CA SER A 174 33.80 16.75 25.10
C SER A 174 34.02 15.82 23.90
N ALA A 175 33.04 15.61 23.05
CA ALA A 175 33.09 14.65 21.96
C ALA A 175 34.18 14.99 20.94
N ILE A 176 35.07 14.04 20.67
CA ILE A 176 36.25 14.25 19.82
C ILE A 176 36.51 13.06 18.88
N ASP A 177 36.90 13.36 17.64
CA ASP A 177 37.43 12.39 16.66
C ASP A 177 38.91 12.17 16.88
N LEU A 178 39.28 10.99 17.37
CA LEU A 178 40.67 10.62 17.68
C LEU A 178 41.49 10.29 16.42
N MET A 179 40.85 9.92 15.32
CA MET A 179 41.55 9.71 14.04
C MET A 179 42.00 11.06 13.47
N LYS A 180 41.15 12.08 13.46
CA LYS A 180 41.54 13.45 13.08
C LYS A 180 42.58 14.05 14.01
N ALA A 181 42.51 13.74 15.28
CA ALA A 181 43.49 14.17 16.27
C ALA A 181 44.86 13.48 16.13
N GLY A 182 45.00 12.51 15.22
CA GLY A 182 46.25 11.77 14.99
C GLY A 182 46.63 10.80 16.12
N CYS A 183 45.64 10.39 16.93
CA CYS A 183 45.87 9.52 18.09
C CYS A 183 45.71 8.02 17.79
N VAL A 184 45.37 7.67 16.54
CA VAL A 184 45.07 6.29 16.10
C VAL A 184 46.05 5.84 15.05
N ASP A 185 46.75 4.72 15.32
CA ASP A 185 47.51 3.98 14.32
C ASP A 185 46.65 2.83 13.77
N ILE A 186 46.18 2.97 12.55
CA ILE A 186 45.34 1.97 11.89
C ILE A 186 46.13 0.70 11.56
N LEU A 187 47.40 0.82 11.21
CA LEU A 187 48.24 -0.34 10.82
C LEU A 187 48.52 -1.29 11.97
N THR A 188 48.68 -0.76 13.18
CA THR A 188 48.92 -1.57 14.39
C THR A 188 47.66 -1.74 15.24
N GLU A 189 46.52 -1.19 14.78
CA GLU A 189 45.24 -1.14 15.51
C GLU A 189 45.35 -0.61 16.94
N ARG A 190 46.12 0.47 17.15
CA ARG A 190 46.40 1.03 18.49
C ARG A 190 45.97 2.48 18.60
N ILE A 191 45.53 2.84 19.80
CA ILE A 191 45.30 4.21 20.23
C ILE A 191 46.42 4.64 21.20
N ALA A 192 46.92 5.86 20.99
CA ALA A 192 47.79 6.55 21.93
C ALA A 192 47.17 7.93 22.19
N TRP A 193 46.46 8.07 23.29
CA TRP A 193 45.73 9.29 23.62
C TRP A 193 45.77 9.60 25.11
N SER A 194 45.91 10.90 25.42
CA SER A 194 45.80 11.42 26.77
C SER A 194 44.60 12.38 26.82
N PRO A 195 43.57 12.08 27.64
CA PRO A 195 42.44 12.99 27.84
C PRO A 195 42.89 14.35 28.35
N PRO A 196 42.17 15.44 28.11
CA PRO A 196 42.49 16.78 28.56
C PRO A 196 42.30 16.97 30.05
N ASP A 197 41.65 16.07 30.76
CA ASP A 197 41.42 16.09 32.21
C ASP A 197 41.43 14.68 32.83
N ASP A 198 41.38 14.61 34.17
CA ASP A 198 41.37 13.35 34.93
C ASP A 198 39.94 12.73 35.05
N GLY A 199 38.95 13.17 34.25
CA GLY A 199 37.62 12.60 34.21
C GLY A 199 37.62 11.15 33.69
N GLU A 200 36.47 10.50 33.87
CA GLU A 200 36.21 9.22 33.22
C GLU A 200 35.78 9.47 31.77
N TRP A 201 36.45 8.83 30.83
CA TRP A 201 36.21 8.93 29.40
C TRP A 201 35.82 7.60 28.80
N TYR A 202 35.00 7.62 27.77
CA TYR A 202 34.69 6.47 26.94
C TYR A 202 35.39 6.62 25.59
N LEU A 203 36.17 5.60 25.22
CA LEU A 203 36.66 5.40 23.86
C LEU A 203 35.62 4.58 23.09
N PHE A 204 35.33 4.99 21.86
CA PHE A 204 34.49 4.25 20.93
C PHE A 204 35.27 3.98 19.66
N ALA A 205 35.13 2.76 19.13
CA ALA A 205 35.60 2.42 17.81
C ALA A 205 34.42 1.87 17.00
N PHE A 206 34.20 2.43 15.83
CA PHE A 206 33.08 2.09 14.96
C PHE A 206 33.58 1.23 13.80
N TRP A 207 32.90 0.11 13.59
CA TRP A 207 33.29 -0.90 12.61
C TRP A 207 32.10 -1.16 11.66
N SER A 208 32.34 -0.99 10.36
CA SER A 208 31.39 -1.36 9.32
C SER A 208 31.63 -2.81 8.90
N GLN A 209 30.54 -3.53 8.71
CA GLN A 209 30.50 -4.89 8.21
C GLN A 209 29.29 -5.06 7.32
N THR A 210 29.39 -5.85 6.23
CA THR A 210 28.19 -6.24 5.49
C THR A 210 27.26 -7.02 6.41
N ASN A 211 25.94 -6.76 6.37
CA ASN A 211 25.04 -7.35 7.35
C ASN A 211 24.70 -8.82 7.09
N GLY A 212 25.05 -9.35 5.91
CA GLY A 212 24.81 -10.74 5.52
C GLY A 212 23.38 -11.10 5.16
N GLN A 213 22.49 -10.12 5.04
CA GLN A 213 21.12 -10.35 4.58
C GLN A 213 21.14 -10.90 3.15
N MET A 214 20.35 -11.94 2.92
CA MET A 214 20.25 -12.64 1.65
C MET A 214 18.84 -12.48 1.08
N ASN A 215 18.77 -12.42 -0.22
CA ASN A 215 17.51 -12.59 -0.95
C ASN A 215 17.15 -14.09 -0.99
N ASP A 216 15.91 -14.42 -0.65
CA ASP A 216 15.48 -15.81 -0.50
C ASP A 216 15.33 -16.54 -1.85
N SER A 217 15.19 -15.82 -2.97
CA SER A 217 14.96 -16.44 -4.28
C SER A 217 16.22 -16.90 -5.00
N ILE A 218 17.33 -16.20 -4.84
CA ILE A 218 18.57 -16.50 -5.58
C ILE A 218 19.80 -16.69 -4.70
N SER A 219 19.64 -16.68 -3.40
CA SER A 219 20.74 -16.73 -2.43
C SER A 219 21.87 -15.71 -2.69
N ALA A 220 21.53 -14.55 -3.26
CA ALA A 220 22.42 -13.42 -3.44
C ALA A 220 22.29 -12.45 -2.27
N PRO A 221 23.37 -11.72 -1.90
CA PRO A 221 23.31 -10.72 -0.86
C PRO A 221 22.42 -9.54 -1.29
N VAL A 222 21.71 -8.98 -0.30
CA VAL A 222 20.88 -7.80 -0.50
C VAL A 222 21.75 -6.57 -0.76
N VAL A 223 21.38 -5.80 -1.76
CA VAL A 223 22.13 -4.61 -2.19
C VAL A 223 21.91 -3.42 -1.28
N ASP A 224 22.91 -2.55 -1.21
CA ASP A 224 22.83 -1.28 -0.46
C ASP A 224 21.90 -0.29 -1.18
N HIS A 225 20.77 0.00 -0.57
CA HIS A 225 19.76 0.94 -1.11
C HIS A 225 20.16 2.41 -0.97
N PHE A 226 21.31 2.72 -0.40
CA PHE A 226 21.83 4.08 -0.28
C PHE A 226 23.00 4.34 -1.25
N SER A 227 23.49 3.29 -1.93
CA SER A 227 24.64 3.32 -2.81
C SER A 227 24.23 3.39 -4.27
N LYS A 228 24.72 4.39 -5.00
CA LYS A 228 24.56 4.46 -6.45
C LYS A 228 25.24 3.30 -7.18
N ASP A 229 26.41 2.86 -6.71
CA ASP A 229 27.16 1.77 -7.32
C ASP A 229 26.40 0.43 -7.23
N ALA A 230 25.60 0.23 -6.17
CA ALA A 230 24.71 -0.90 -6.05
C ALA A 230 23.58 -0.86 -7.09
N VAL A 231 22.98 0.31 -7.32
CA VAL A 231 21.96 0.49 -8.36
C VAL A 231 22.54 0.34 -9.76
N ASP A 232 23.73 0.85 -10.00
CA ASP A 232 24.45 0.69 -11.28
C ASP A 232 24.74 -0.79 -11.58
N ALA A 233 24.99 -1.61 -10.55
CA ALA A 233 25.14 -3.06 -10.72
C ALA A 233 23.82 -3.75 -11.10
N ILE A 234 22.70 -3.33 -10.50
CA ILE A 234 21.35 -3.85 -10.86
C ILE A 234 21.03 -3.51 -12.31
N THR A 235 21.10 -2.23 -12.65
CA THR A 235 20.76 -1.74 -13.98
C THR A 235 21.71 -2.26 -15.06
N GLY A 236 23.00 -2.38 -14.76
CA GLY A 236 23.98 -3.02 -15.62
C GLY A 236 23.67 -4.48 -15.92
N TYR A 237 23.21 -5.24 -14.90
CA TYR A 237 22.75 -6.61 -15.11
C TYR A 237 21.53 -6.70 -16.04
N TRP A 238 20.58 -5.78 -15.88
CA TRP A 238 19.44 -5.68 -16.79
C TRP A 238 19.89 -5.38 -18.22
N ASP A 239 20.76 -4.38 -18.40
CA ASP A 239 21.25 -3.98 -19.73
C ASP A 239 22.00 -5.10 -20.43
N GLU A 240 22.78 -5.88 -19.69
CA GLU A 240 23.58 -6.98 -20.23
C GLU A 240 22.76 -8.25 -20.47
N ARG A 241 21.95 -8.66 -19.47
CA ARG A 241 21.33 -10.00 -19.45
C ARG A 241 19.90 -10.01 -19.94
N LEU A 242 19.05 -9.06 -19.54
CA LEU A 242 17.63 -9.04 -19.89
C LEU A 242 17.36 -8.21 -21.14
N LEU A 243 18.09 -7.14 -21.34
CA LEU A 243 17.95 -6.23 -22.49
C LEU A 243 19.11 -6.35 -23.49
N GLY A 244 20.02 -7.31 -23.29
CA GLY A 244 21.17 -7.55 -24.18
C GLY A 244 20.78 -8.02 -25.59
N ASP A 245 19.73 -8.82 -25.72
CA ASP A 245 19.15 -9.19 -27.01
C ASP A 245 18.30 -8.04 -27.56
N PRO A 246 18.63 -7.51 -28.78
CA PRO A 246 17.91 -6.36 -29.34
C PRO A 246 16.42 -6.61 -29.59
N TYR A 247 16.03 -7.85 -29.88
CA TYR A 247 14.63 -8.18 -30.12
C TYR A 247 13.85 -8.25 -28.80
N LEU A 248 14.42 -8.87 -27.79
CA LEU A 248 13.81 -8.91 -26.46
C LEU A 248 13.71 -7.49 -25.85
N ARG A 249 14.76 -6.66 -25.99
CA ARG A 249 14.71 -5.24 -25.61
C ARG A 249 13.55 -4.50 -26.26
N MET A 250 13.40 -4.65 -27.57
CA MET A 250 12.28 -4.07 -28.32
C MET A 250 10.92 -4.51 -27.77
N LEU A 251 10.78 -5.77 -27.35
CA LEU A 251 9.54 -6.27 -26.74
C LEU A 251 9.28 -5.64 -25.37
N TYR A 252 10.28 -5.52 -24.49
CA TYR A 252 10.16 -4.82 -23.22
C TYR A 252 9.72 -3.37 -23.41
N GLU A 253 10.41 -2.64 -24.29
CA GLU A 253 10.11 -1.23 -24.57
C GLU A 253 8.72 -1.04 -25.20
N LYS A 254 8.29 -1.96 -26.07
CA LYS A 254 6.96 -1.94 -26.69
C LYS A 254 5.84 -2.28 -25.72
N ASN A 255 6.09 -3.16 -24.75
CA ASN A 255 5.15 -3.51 -23.70
C ASN A 255 4.85 -2.30 -22.78
N ALA A 256 5.81 -1.38 -22.59
CA ALA A 256 5.68 -0.17 -21.79
C ALA A 256 5.12 -0.43 -20.39
N GLY A 257 5.55 -1.51 -19.76
CA GLY A 257 5.17 -1.92 -18.41
C GLY A 257 5.84 -1.11 -17.31
N CYS A 258 5.65 -1.53 -16.08
CA CYS A 258 6.35 -0.94 -14.94
C CYS A 258 7.55 -1.80 -14.55
N LEU A 259 8.61 -1.13 -14.10
CA LEU A 259 9.61 -1.72 -13.25
C LEU A 259 9.07 -1.63 -11.81
N PHE A 260 8.88 -2.74 -11.16
CA PHE A 260 8.28 -2.81 -9.82
C PHE A 260 9.32 -3.08 -8.75
N CYS A 261 9.22 -2.33 -7.66
CA CYS A 261 9.95 -2.56 -6.42
C CYS A 261 8.95 -2.68 -5.27
N ASP A 262 9.01 -3.78 -4.56
CA ASP A 262 8.24 -4.05 -3.34
C ASP A 262 8.76 -3.24 -2.15
N SER A 263 8.12 -3.41 -0.98
CA SER A 263 8.51 -2.77 0.27
C SER A 263 9.98 -3.06 0.62
N ILE A 264 10.63 -2.06 1.22
CA ILE A 264 12.04 -2.16 1.56
C ILE A 264 12.18 -2.95 2.85
N GLU A 265 12.73 -4.15 2.75
CA GLU A 265 12.88 -5.07 3.87
C GLU A 265 14.35 -5.20 4.29
N LEU A 266 15.03 -4.04 4.44
CA LEU A 266 16.39 -4.03 4.96
C LEU A 266 16.41 -4.27 6.46
N ASN A 267 17.35 -5.08 6.89
CA ASN A 267 17.52 -5.48 8.27
C ASN A 267 18.95 -5.28 8.74
N ALA A 268 19.16 -4.35 9.64
CA ALA A 268 20.50 -4.06 10.16
C ALA A 268 21.05 -5.19 11.06
N THR A 269 20.21 -6.07 11.57
CA THR A 269 20.59 -7.05 12.61
C THR A 269 20.47 -8.51 12.21
N MET A 270 20.14 -8.84 10.96
CA MET A 270 19.82 -10.24 10.61
C MET A 270 20.93 -11.03 9.94
N LEU A 271 21.46 -11.93 10.73
CA LEU A 271 21.90 -13.23 10.25
C LEU A 271 20.87 -14.27 10.73
N GLY A 272 20.22 -14.95 9.80
CA GLY A 272 19.39 -16.11 10.11
C GLY A 272 17.89 -15.91 10.25
N GLY A 273 17.29 -15.02 9.48
CA GLY A 273 15.85 -14.92 9.35
C GLY A 273 15.17 -13.92 10.28
N MET A 274 13.98 -13.55 9.93
CA MET A 274 13.16 -12.46 10.50
C MET A 274 12.92 -12.57 12.03
N TYR A 275 13.24 -13.69 12.67
CA TYR A 275 12.81 -14.01 14.04
C TYR A 275 13.92 -14.51 14.99
N GLY A 276 15.18 -14.50 14.61
CA GLY A 276 16.26 -15.13 15.37
C GLY A 276 17.45 -14.25 15.80
N ALA A 277 17.41 -12.94 15.57
CA ALA A 277 18.53 -12.06 15.83
C ALA A 277 18.73 -11.76 17.32
N LYS A 278 19.98 -11.77 17.78
CA LYS A 278 20.33 -11.17 19.06
C LYS A 278 20.06 -9.68 19.02
N PRO A 279 19.52 -9.06 20.08
CA PRO A 279 19.34 -7.62 20.17
C PRO A 279 20.69 -6.91 20.36
N LEU A 280 21.48 -6.78 19.29
CA LEU A 280 22.67 -5.96 19.28
C LEU A 280 22.30 -4.51 19.00
N ALA A 281 23.02 -3.59 19.61
CA ALA A 281 23.00 -2.20 19.21
C ALA A 281 23.81 -2.07 17.90
N VAL A 282 23.10 -1.91 16.80
CA VAL A 282 23.66 -1.75 15.46
C VAL A 282 22.90 -0.65 14.73
N SER A 283 23.61 0.11 13.91
CA SER A 283 22.97 1.10 13.03
C SER A 283 23.06 0.66 11.58
N ILE A 284 22.01 0.94 10.78
CA ILE A 284 22.08 0.82 9.33
C ILE A 284 23.22 1.71 8.81
N TRP A 285 23.94 1.25 7.83
CA TRP A 285 25.12 1.93 7.36
C TRP A 285 25.36 1.77 5.86
N THR A 286 26.06 2.74 5.29
CA THR A 286 26.63 2.68 3.93
C THR A 286 28.03 3.30 3.98
N PRO A 287 29.00 2.82 3.20
CA PRO A 287 30.38 3.34 3.22
C PRO A 287 30.48 4.85 2.99
N GLU A 288 29.61 5.42 2.19
CA GLU A 288 29.63 6.84 1.81
C GLU A 288 28.98 7.77 2.85
N LEU A 289 28.37 7.25 3.91
CA LEU A 289 27.50 8.01 4.79
C LEU A 289 28.15 9.25 5.42
N LEU A 290 29.36 9.15 5.97
CA LEU A 290 30.02 10.29 6.62
C LEU A 290 30.35 11.42 5.65
N ARG A 291 30.69 11.09 4.40
CA ARG A 291 30.90 12.09 3.34
C ARG A 291 29.58 12.78 2.98
N GLU A 292 28.55 12.00 2.65
CA GLU A 292 27.20 12.48 2.30
C GLU A 292 26.57 13.31 3.42
N PHE A 293 26.73 12.85 4.67
CA PHE A 293 26.25 13.59 5.84
C PHE A 293 26.89 14.99 5.91
N ARG A 294 28.21 15.06 5.80
CA ARG A 294 28.92 16.34 5.87
C ARG A 294 28.50 17.27 4.74
N GLU A 295 28.38 16.76 3.53
CA GLU A 295 27.96 17.53 2.36
C GLU A 295 26.52 18.05 2.50
N ARG A 296 25.62 17.25 3.06
CA ARG A 296 24.18 17.58 3.17
C ARG A 296 23.85 18.37 4.46
N ARG A 297 24.49 18.06 5.57
CA ARG A 297 24.18 18.65 6.89
C ARG A 297 25.14 19.79 7.27
N GLY A 298 26.28 19.90 6.62
CA GLY A 298 27.25 20.98 6.87
C GLY A 298 28.16 20.81 8.08
N TYR A 299 28.02 19.70 8.82
CA TYR A 299 28.88 19.37 9.96
C TYR A 299 29.32 17.91 9.95
N ASP A 300 30.25 17.55 10.86
CA ASP A 300 30.81 16.21 10.95
C ASP A 300 30.05 15.36 11.96
N LEU A 301 29.46 14.26 11.52
CA LEU A 301 28.75 13.30 12.39
C LEU A 301 29.71 12.51 13.29
N THR A 302 30.97 12.37 12.91
CA THR A 302 31.93 11.44 13.54
C THR A 302 31.99 11.53 15.07
N PRO A 303 32.13 12.72 15.71
CA PRO A 303 32.16 12.81 17.17
C PRO A 303 30.87 12.35 17.84
N TYR A 304 29.75 12.42 17.16
CA TYR A 304 28.39 12.18 17.67
C TYR A 304 27.86 10.77 17.37
N LEU A 305 28.65 9.92 16.70
CA LEU A 305 28.28 8.54 16.38
C LEU A 305 27.76 7.71 17.57
N PRO A 306 28.26 7.88 18.82
CA PRO A 306 27.71 7.13 19.95
C PRO A 306 26.18 7.26 20.11
N SER A 307 25.57 8.41 19.73
CA SER A 307 24.15 8.68 19.94
C SER A 307 23.21 8.07 18.89
N ILE A 308 23.73 7.53 17.77
CA ILE A 308 22.84 6.98 16.72
C ILE A 308 22.47 5.51 16.95
N PHE A 309 23.08 4.83 17.93
CA PHE A 309 22.83 3.43 18.18
C PHE A 309 21.59 3.17 19.03
N ILE A 310 20.66 2.42 18.46
CA ILE A 310 19.38 2.08 19.05
C ILE A 310 19.28 0.56 19.16
N LYS A 311 18.85 0.04 20.32
CA LYS A 311 18.63 -1.39 20.52
C LYS A 311 17.43 -1.89 19.74
N GLY A 312 17.55 -3.06 19.16
CA GLY A 312 16.41 -3.79 18.55
C GLY A 312 16.52 -3.94 17.04
N LEU A 313 15.43 -4.47 16.48
CA LEU A 313 15.31 -4.70 15.04
C LEU A 313 15.09 -3.37 14.32
N TYR A 314 15.95 -3.09 13.37
CA TYR A 314 15.89 -1.88 12.55
C TYR A 314 14.96 -2.00 11.33
N GLN A 315 14.31 -3.12 11.16
CA GLN A 315 13.60 -3.43 9.91
C GLN A 315 12.34 -2.59 9.78
N LEU A 316 11.43 -2.54 10.35
CA LEU A 316 10.12 -1.95 10.07
C LEU A 316 9.68 -0.92 11.13
N SER A 317 10.46 -0.71 12.16
CA SER A 317 10.15 0.26 13.20
C SER A 317 11.40 0.83 13.83
N VAL A 318 11.51 2.12 13.84
CA VAL A 318 12.34 2.80 14.84
C VAL A 318 11.48 2.88 16.09
N ARG A 319 11.75 2.02 17.05
CA ARG A 319 11.16 2.09 18.38
C ARG A 319 11.60 3.38 19.07
N ASN A 320 11.12 3.64 20.25
CA ASN A 320 11.39 4.84 21.00
C ASN A 320 12.92 5.13 21.10
N ALA A 321 13.42 5.97 20.19
CA ALA A 321 14.85 6.24 20.07
C ALA A 321 15.47 6.78 21.35
N ASP A 322 14.69 7.45 22.18
CA ASP A 322 15.18 8.01 23.43
C ASP A 322 15.33 6.97 24.55
N GLU A 323 14.50 5.93 24.54
CA GLU A 323 14.54 4.86 25.55
C GLU A 323 15.47 3.72 25.13
N ASP A 324 15.52 3.41 23.84
CA ASP A 324 16.27 2.29 23.29
C ASP A 324 17.70 2.65 22.88
N ALA A 325 18.11 3.93 22.96
CA ALA A 325 19.48 4.34 22.65
C ALA A 325 20.48 3.74 23.64
N GLU A 326 21.61 3.24 23.12
CA GLU A 326 22.67 2.65 23.96
C GLU A 326 23.43 3.72 24.73
N PHE A 327 23.80 4.80 24.06
CA PHE A 327 24.45 5.99 24.64
C PHE A 327 23.70 7.25 24.24
N ASP A 328 23.72 8.24 25.10
CA ASP A 328 23.23 9.59 24.84
C ASP A 328 24.21 10.64 25.38
N PHE A 329 24.19 11.80 24.78
CA PHE A 329 24.71 13.02 25.40
C PHE A 329 23.72 13.56 26.42
N GLU A 330 24.19 14.43 27.33
CA GLU A 330 23.36 15.00 28.37
C GLU A 330 22.20 15.86 27.83
N ASP A 331 22.38 16.45 26.65
CA ASP A 331 21.32 17.21 25.99
C ASP A 331 20.42 16.30 25.14
N ARG A 332 19.21 16.05 25.66
CA ARG A 332 18.20 15.23 24.98
C ARG A 332 17.75 15.83 23.64
N SER A 333 17.71 17.16 23.53
CA SER A 333 17.32 17.85 22.30
C SER A 333 18.38 17.69 21.22
N ALA A 334 19.66 17.82 21.57
CA ALA A 334 20.76 17.59 20.64
C ALA A 334 20.78 16.15 20.12
N ASN A 335 20.61 15.15 20.99
CA ASN A 335 20.55 13.74 20.58
C ASN A 335 19.46 13.49 19.53
N ARG A 336 18.26 14.01 19.76
CA ARG A 336 17.12 13.87 18.82
C ARG A 336 17.43 14.48 17.47
N ARG A 337 18.04 15.65 17.45
CA ARG A 337 18.40 16.38 16.22
C ARG A 337 19.52 15.72 15.45
N ILE A 338 20.55 15.21 16.14
CA ILE A 338 21.63 14.43 15.52
C ILE A 338 21.06 13.17 14.86
N ARG A 339 20.18 12.43 15.54
CA ARG A 339 19.49 11.27 14.99
C ARG A 339 18.60 11.66 13.79
N ASN A 340 17.90 12.79 13.90
CA ASN A 340 17.09 13.29 12.79
C ASN A 340 17.96 13.63 11.57
N ASP A 341 19.06 14.33 11.76
CA ASP A 341 20.02 14.64 10.68
C ASP A 341 20.59 13.38 10.04
N PHE A 342 20.88 12.36 10.84
CA PHE A 342 21.30 11.04 10.36
C PHE A 342 20.21 10.38 9.50
N HIS A 343 18.99 10.29 9.97
CA HIS A 343 17.87 9.68 9.22
C HIS A 343 17.47 10.50 7.98
N LEU A 344 17.52 11.82 8.07
CA LEU A 344 17.28 12.67 6.92
C LEU A 344 18.36 12.50 5.84
N THR A 345 19.62 12.29 6.25
CA THR A 345 20.69 11.97 5.29
C THR A 345 20.42 10.65 4.57
N LEU A 346 20.06 9.60 5.31
CA LEU A 346 19.67 8.31 4.69
C LEU A 346 18.44 8.46 3.76
N THR A 347 17.45 9.24 4.17
CA THR A 347 16.26 9.54 3.34
C THR A 347 16.64 10.17 2.01
N GLU A 348 17.49 11.18 2.04
CA GLU A 348 17.94 11.87 0.83
C GLU A 348 18.85 11.00 -0.03
N MET A 349 19.73 10.20 0.58
CA MET A 349 20.56 9.23 -0.16
C MET A 349 19.69 8.17 -0.85
N PHE A 350 18.71 7.61 -0.15
CA PHE A 350 17.76 6.67 -0.74
C PHE A 350 17.04 7.29 -1.94
N ARG A 351 16.50 8.50 -1.79
CA ARG A 351 15.83 9.21 -2.88
C ARG A 351 16.77 9.44 -4.08
N ASP A 352 17.96 9.98 -3.82
CA ASP A 352 18.86 10.48 -4.86
C ASP A 352 19.70 9.41 -5.53
N ASN A 353 20.18 8.43 -4.75
CA ASN A 353 21.12 7.40 -5.21
C ASN A 353 20.41 6.11 -5.64
N HIS A 354 19.18 5.88 -5.17
CA HIS A 354 18.45 4.66 -5.48
C HIS A 354 17.19 4.95 -6.33
N VAL A 355 16.18 5.61 -5.77
CA VAL A 355 14.88 5.76 -6.45
C VAL A 355 15.01 6.56 -7.74
N ARG A 356 15.68 7.71 -7.69
CA ARG A 356 15.88 8.56 -8.88
C ARG A 356 16.65 7.85 -9.98
N VAL A 357 17.73 7.16 -9.62
CA VAL A 357 18.59 6.43 -10.59
C VAL A 357 17.81 5.33 -11.28
N LEU A 358 17.04 4.56 -10.50
CA LEU A 358 16.17 3.50 -11.04
C LEU A 358 15.10 4.07 -11.97
N ARG A 359 14.41 5.14 -11.57
CA ARG A 359 13.39 5.77 -12.40
C ARG A 359 13.98 6.24 -13.71
N GLU A 360 15.09 6.96 -13.67
CA GLU A 360 15.73 7.49 -14.88
C GLU A 360 16.16 6.37 -15.82
N TRP A 361 16.66 5.26 -15.26
CA TRP A 361 17.01 4.09 -16.06
C TRP A 361 15.75 3.43 -16.66
N ALA A 362 14.71 3.18 -15.89
CA ALA A 362 13.46 2.59 -16.37
C ALA A 362 12.81 3.44 -17.49
N ASN A 363 12.77 4.75 -17.29
CA ASN A 363 12.19 5.68 -18.28
C ASN A 363 12.97 5.69 -19.61
N ARG A 364 14.31 5.47 -19.60
CA ARG A 364 15.09 5.31 -20.84
C ARG A 364 14.67 4.08 -21.65
N HIS A 365 14.12 3.06 -20.99
CA HIS A 365 13.60 1.84 -21.61
C HIS A 365 12.07 1.82 -21.75
N ASN A 366 11.44 2.99 -21.76
CA ASN A 366 9.98 3.16 -21.86
C ASN A 366 9.18 2.41 -20.79
N MET A 367 9.81 2.17 -19.64
CA MET A 367 9.18 1.63 -18.45
C MET A 367 8.97 2.72 -17.40
N ARG A 368 7.96 2.59 -16.55
CA ARG A 368 7.73 3.49 -15.41
C ARG A 368 8.14 2.80 -14.12
N LEU A 369 8.69 3.56 -13.17
CA LEU A 369 9.00 3.04 -11.85
C LEU A 369 7.75 3.04 -10.97
N ARG A 370 7.29 1.85 -10.54
CA ARG A 370 6.26 1.64 -9.54
C ARG A 370 6.92 1.08 -8.29
N TYR A 371 6.77 1.76 -7.14
CA TYR A 371 7.57 1.45 -5.96
C TYR A 371 6.80 1.65 -4.65
N GLN A 372 6.99 0.73 -3.73
CA GLN A 372 6.60 0.79 -2.33
C GLN A 372 7.77 1.33 -1.50
N THR A 373 7.93 2.67 -1.40
CA THR A 373 9.10 3.33 -0.80
C THR A 373 9.10 3.36 0.74
N TYR A 374 8.56 2.34 1.39
CA TYR A 374 8.47 2.21 2.85
C TYR A 374 9.16 0.94 3.36
N GLY A 375 9.32 0.82 4.67
CA GLY A 375 10.04 -0.29 5.32
C GLY A 375 11.46 0.07 5.77
N LEU A 376 11.88 1.34 5.61
CA LEU A 376 13.09 1.93 6.18
C LEU A 376 12.74 3.03 7.18
N PRO A 377 13.66 3.39 8.09
CA PRO A 377 13.51 4.58 8.93
C PRO A 377 13.78 5.87 8.14
N THR A 378 13.24 5.96 6.93
CA THR A 378 13.33 7.13 6.05
C THR A 378 11.97 7.80 5.94
N GLU A 379 11.95 9.07 5.58
CA GLU A 379 10.71 9.79 5.36
C GLU A 379 10.12 9.37 4.03
N LEU A 380 8.92 8.77 4.08
CA LEU A 380 8.24 8.10 2.97
C LEU A 380 8.04 9.03 1.76
N THR A 381 7.56 10.26 1.98
CA THR A 381 7.18 11.14 0.88
C THR A 381 8.39 11.65 0.08
N ASN A 382 9.58 11.71 0.68
CA ASN A 382 10.80 12.02 -0.05
C ASN A 382 11.10 10.98 -1.15
N GLY A 383 10.99 9.69 -0.85
CA GLY A 383 11.10 8.64 -1.86
C GLY A 383 10.07 8.79 -2.97
N LEU A 384 8.82 9.08 -2.60
CA LEU A 384 7.71 9.27 -3.55
C LEU A 384 7.90 10.47 -4.49
N LEU A 385 8.77 11.43 -4.17
CA LEU A 385 9.08 12.51 -5.11
C LEU A 385 9.72 12.00 -6.41
N GLU A 386 10.37 10.85 -6.36
CA GLU A 386 11.11 10.29 -7.50
C GLU A 386 10.45 9.02 -8.08
N VAL A 387 9.22 8.70 -7.71
CA VAL A 387 8.47 7.55 -8.23
C VAL A 387 7.47 8.00 -9.28
N ASP A 388 7.29 7.22 -10.36
CA ASP A 388 6.26 7.49 -11.38
C ASP A 388 4.87 7.01 -10.92
N ILE A 389 4.84 5.91 -10.19
CA ILE A 389 3.60 5.30 -9.67
C ILE A 389 3.85 4.88 -8.23
N PRO A 390 3.46 5.70 -7.24
CA PRO A 390 3.42 5.28 -5.85
C PRO A 390 2.52 4.06 -5.66
N GLU A 391 2.99 3.09 -4.88
CA GLU A 391 2.17 1.95 -4.50
C GLU A 391 2.12 1.80 -2.98
N THR A 392 0.92 1.57 -2.48
CA THR A 392 0.62 1.15 -1.11
C THR A 392 0.24 -0.32 -1.08
N GLU A 393 0.03 -0.88 0.11
CA GLU A 393 -0.41 -2.26 0.26
C GLU A 393 -1.48 -2.43 1.34
N SER A 394 -2.31 -3.45 1.18
CA SER A 394 -3.36 -3.78 2.14
C SER A 394 -2.78 -4.34 3.45
N LEU A 395 -1.74 -5.16 3.38
CA LEU A 395 -1.13 -5.83 4.53
C LEU A 395 -0.43 -4.85 5.47
N GLY A 396 0.55 -4.11 4.98
CA GLY A 396 1.38 -3.21 5.80
C GLY A 396 0.61 -2.04 6.38
N PHE A 397 -0.36 -1.50 5.63
CA PHE A 397 -1.22 -0.40 6.10
C PHE A 397 -2.52 -0.87 6.77
N LYS A 398 -2.65 -2.18 7.07
CA LYS A 398 -3.75 -2.78 7.86
C LYS A 398 -5.14 -2.48 7.30
N ASP A 399 -5.27 -2.40 5.99
CA ASP A 399 -6.51 -2.04 5.31
C ASP A 399 -7.10 -0.68 5.73
N SER A 400 -6.29 0.22 6.30
CA SER A 400 -6.74 1.48 6.85
C SER A 400 -6.88 2.58 5.81
N THR A 401 -8.01 3.28 5.78
CA THR A 401 -8.20 4.48 4.94
C THR A 401 -7.20 5.57 5.33
N ASP A 402 -6.92 5.75 6.61
CA ASP A 402 -5.93 6.70 7.12
C ASP A 402 -4.51 6.30 6.70
N GLY A 403 -4.19 4.99 6.77
CA GLY A 403 -2.91 4.45 6.34
C GLY A 403 -2.62 4.70 4.86
N TYR A 404 -3.59 4.49 3.98
CA TYR A 404 -3.43 4.75 2.55
C TYR A 404 -3.22 6.24 2.24
N ARG A 405 -3.78 7.16 3.04
CA ARG A 405 -3.60 8.60 2.88
C ARG A 405 -2.20 9.12 3.21
N LEU A 406 -1.36 8.31 3.82
CA LEU A 406 0.05 8.67 4.06
C LEU A 406 0.81 8.95 2.75
N GLN A 407 0.39 8.34 1.65
CA GLN A 407 1.00 8.52 0.33
C GLN A 407 0.17 9.40 -0.60
N SER A 408 -1.15 9.54 -0.37
CA SER A 408 -2.06 10.24 -1.28
C SER A 408 -1.68 11.71 -1.48
N GLY A 409 -1.17 12.38 -0.45
CA GLY A 409 -0.69 13.76 -0.57
C GLY A 409 0.43 13.92 -1.59
N ALA A 410 1.38 12.99 -1.64
CA ALA A 410 2.44 13.00 -2.65
C ALA A 410 1.87 12.79 -4.07
N VAL A 411 0.94 11.84 -4.22
CA VAL A 411 0.27 11.58 -5.52
C VAL A 411 -0.45 12.82 -6.02
N HIS A 412 -1.25 13.44 -5.15
CA HIS A 412 -2.11 14.56 -5.53
C HIS A 412 -1.33 15.84 -5.80
N MET A 413 -0.38 16.21 -4.92
CA MET A 413 0.42 17.44 -5.09
C MET A 413 1.42 17.35 -6.26
N LYS A 414 1.87 16.15 -6.61
CA LYS A 414 2.68 15.95 -7.83
C LYS A 414 1.84 15.77 -9.08
N ASN A 415 0.51 15.74 -8.98
CA ASN A 415 -0.39 15.46 -10.09
C ASN A 415 -0.11 14.13 -10.79
N LEU A 416 0.24 13.10 -10.07
CA LEU A 416 0.45 11.78 -10.63
C LEU A 416 -0.89 11.17 -11.06
N GLU A 417 -0.90 10.52 -12.21
CA GLU A 417 -2.12 9.89 -12.77
C GLU A 417 -2.56 8.68 -11.93
N MET A 418 -1.58 7.92 -11.42
CA MET A 418 -1.83 6.64 -10.77
C MET A 418 -1.32 6.60 -9.34
N TYR A 419 -2.17 6.05 -8.49
CA TYR A 419 -1.84 5.57 -7.14
C TYR A 419 -2.26 4.10 -7.05
N SER A 420 -1.27 3.24 -7.01
CA SER A 420 -1.46 1.79 -7.01
C SER A 420 -1.61 1.22 -5.62
N ILE A 421 -2.29 0.09 -5.50
CA ILE A 421 -2.35 -0.72 -4.29
C ILE A 421 -2.08 -2.19 -4.61
N GLU A 422 -1.18 -2.80 -3.86
CA GLU A 422 -1.13 -4.25 -3.71
C GLU A 422 -2.24 -4.67 -2.74
N VAL A 423 -3.16 -5.50 -3.21
CA VAL A 423 -4.36 -5.84 -2.46
C VAL A 423 -4.61 -7.34 -2.43
N GLY A 424 -5.12 -7.84 -1.31
CA GLY A 424 -5.46 -9.23 -1.14
C GLY A 424 -4.35 -10.09 -0.51
N ALA A 425 -3.31 -9.49 0.05
CA ALA A 425 -2.32 -10.19 0.88
C ALA A 425 -2.85 -10.35 2.31
N VAL A 426 -3.70 -11.32 2.55
CA VAL A 426 -4.27 -11.58 3.89
C VAL A 426 -3.62 -12.80 4.51
N MET A 427 -2.92 -12.59 5.62
CA MET A 427 -2.20 -13.65 6.33
C MET A 427 -3.15 -14.75 6.85
N GLY A 428 -2.80 -16.00 6.59
CA GLY A 428 -3.57 -17.18 7.02
C GLY A 428 -4.83 -17.47 6.20
N PHE A 429 -5.10 -16.70 5.14
CA PHE A 429 -6.29 -16.89 4.32
C PHE A 429 -6.10 -17.86 3.14
N GLY A 430 -4.90 -18.05 2.60
CA GLY A 430 -4.64 -19.03 1.55
C GLY A 430 -5.76 -19.09 0.49
N TYR A 431 -6.51 -20.18 0.47
CA TYR A 431 -7.68 -20.39 -0.40
C TYR A 431 -9.03 -19.95 0.20
N LYS A 432 -9.04 -19.08 1.24
CA LYS A 432 -10.28 -18.67 1.93
C LYS A 432 -10.80 -17.30 1.53
N GLN A 433 -9.93 -16.42 1.08
CA GLN A 433 -10.34 -15.04 0.79
C GLN A 433 -11.39 -15.03 -0.33
N THR A 434 -12.43 -14.23 -0.13
CA THR A 434 -13.56 -14.06 -1.05
C THR A 434 -13.55 -12.67 -1.67
N TRP A 435 -14.31 -12.49 -2.76
CA TRP A 435 -14.51 -11.19 -3.37
C TRP A 435 -15.35 -10.27 -2.49
N THR A 436 -16.42 -10.81 -1.90
CA THR A 436 -17.50 -10.04 -1.25
C THR A 436 -17.51 -10.13 0.28
N GLY A 437 -16.50 -10.75 0.88
CA GLY A 437 -16.37 -10.85 2.33
C GLY A 437 -16.50 -9.49 3.01
N LYS A 438 -17.18 -9.43 4.15
CA LYS A 438 -17.42 -8.17 4.86
C LYS A 438 -16.13 -7.56 5.39
N GLU A 439 -15.28 -8.39 5.98
CA GLU A 439 -13.96 -8.00 6.49
C GLU A 439 -12.94 -8.90 5.79
N TYR A 440 -11.84 -8.32 5.32
CA TYR A 440 -10.83 -8.99 4.50
C TYR A 440 -11.32 -9.55 3.15
N GLY A 441 -12.54 -9.26 2.71
CA GLY A 441 -12.95 -9.48 1.33
C GLY A 441 -12.25 -8.51 0.39
N LEU A 442 -11.93 -8.95 -0.83
CA LEU A 442 -11.13 -8.12 -1.74
C LEU A 442 -11.81 -6.79 -2.08
N LEU A 443 -13.13 -6.79 -2.31
CA LEU A 443 -13.88 -5.56 -2.60
C LEU A 443 -13.93 -4.62 -1.39
N TRP A 444 -13.97 -5.15 -0.16
CA TRP A 444 -13.89 -4.33 1.04
C TRP A 444 -12.54 -3.60 1.13
N GLN A 445 -11.44 -4.29 0.87
CA GLN A 445 -10.10 -3.69 0.84
C GLN A 445 -9.99 -2.62 -0.26
N LEU A 446 -10.50 -2.91 -1.47
CA LEU A 446 -10.46 -1.99 -2.60
C LEU A 446 -11.31 -0.74 -2.38
N HIS A 447 -12.52 -0.87 -1.81
CA HIS A 447 -13.38 0.28 -1.54
C HIS A 447 -12.71 1.27 -0.57
N ARG A 448 -12.00 0.78 0.43
CA ARG A 448 -11.22 1.59 1.38
C ARG A 448 -10.05 2.30 0.67
N GLY A 449 -9.33 1.57 -0.18
CA GLY A 449 -8.27 2.15 -1.03
C GLY A 449 -8.82 3.25 -1.95
N PHE A 450 -9.89 2.99 -2.67
CA PHE A 450 -10.53 3.96 -3.57
C PHE A 450 -11.02 5.22 -2.84
N ALA A 451 -11.61 5.06 -1.66
CA ALA A 451 -12.02 6.17 -0.80
C ALA A 451 -10.84 7.02 -0.28
N SER A 452 -9.63 6.48 -0.35
CA SER A 452 -8.37 7.15 0.07
C SER A 452 -7.53 7.67 -1.09
N GLY A 453 -8.03 7.58 -2.34
CA GLY A 453 -7.35 8.10 -3.53
C GLY A 453 -6.66 7.07 -4.41
N VAL A 454 -6.60 5.80 -4.00
CA VAL A 454 -6.11 4.71 -4.86
C VAL A 454 -6.94 4.61 -6.13
N ASN A 455 -6.28 4.35 -7.26
CA ASN A 455 -6.96 4.25 -8.56
C ASN A 455 -6.34 3.19 -9.50
N GLN A 456 -5.49 2.32 -8.97
CA GLN A 456 -4.96 1.13 -9.64
C GLN A 456 -4.85 -0.01 -8.64
N ALA A 457 -5.45 -1.15 -8.93
CA ALA A 457 -5.34 -2.37 -8.13
C ALA A 457 -4.38 -3.38 -8.77
N VAL A 458 -3.51 -3.96 -7.97
CA VAL A 458 -2.71 -5.14 -8.28
C VAL A 458 -3.08 -6.20 -7.24
N LEU A 459 -3.74 -7.27 -7.67
CA LEU A 459 -4.10 -8.35 -6.76
C LEU A 459 -2.84 -9.13 -6.37
N HIS A 460 -2.72 -9.53 -5.09
CA HIS A 460 -1.55 -10.24 -4.55
C HIS A 460 -1.31 -11.61 -5.21
N GLY A 461 -2.24 -12.01 -6.04
CA GLY A 461 -1.83 -12.72 -7.18
C GLY A 461 -2.33 -14.15 -7.36
N MET A 462 -1.68 -14.79 -8.29
CA MET A 462 -1.84 -16.19 -8.60
C MET A 462 -0.48 -16.84 -8.84
N SER A 463 -0.32 -18.07 -8.43
CA SER A 463 0.85 -18.87 -8.77
C SER A 463 0.69 -19.49 -10.16
N TYR A 464 1.79 -19.66 -10.89
CA TYR A 464 1.86 -20.44 -12.12
C TYR A 464 1.19 -21.81 -11.96
N GLU A 465 0.32 -22.21 -12.87
CA GLU A 465 -0.59 -23.33 -12.63
C GLU A 465 0.02 -24.70 -12.84
N SER A 466 0.89 -24.86 -13.82
CA SER A 466 1.40 -26.17 -14.20
C SER A 466 2.92 -26.16 -14.39
N THR A 467 3.57 -27.22 -13.96
CA THR A 467 5.00 -27.48 -14.20
C THR A 467 5.19 -28.88 -14.76
N SER A 468 4.76 -29.14 -16.00
CA SER A 468 4.99 -30.45 -16.63
C SER A 468 6.46 -30.66 -17.00
N ALA A 469 7.20 -29.57 -17.24
CA ALA A 469 8.60 -29.59 -17.67
C ALA A 469 9.59 -30.13 -16.62
N SER A 470 9.24 -30.07 -15.35
CA SER A 470 10.15 -30.45 -14.28
C SER A 470 9.70 -31.73 -13.58
N GLY A 471 10.06 -32.88 -14.13
CA GLY A 471 9.82 -34.18 -13.48
C GLY A 471 10.29 -34.24 -12.02
N HIS A 472 11.28 -33.43 -11.66
CA HIS A 472 11.84 -33.35 -10.30
C HIS A 472 10.94 -32.59 -9.32
N PHE A 473 10.25 -31.53 -9.76
CA PHE A 473 9.39 -30.72 -8.88
C PHE A 473 7.93 -31.12 -8.93
N ARG A 474 7.52 -31.91 -9.90
CA ARG A 474 6.15 -32.35 -10.08
C ARG A 474 5.57 -33.05 -8.85
N ASP A 475 6.39 -33.81 -8.12
CA ASP A 475 5.96 -34.58 -6.96
C ASP A 475 5.93 -33.74 -5.67
N MET A 476 6.52 -32.55 -5.68
CA MET A 476 6.52 -31.63 -4.52
C MET A 476 5.20 -30.89 -4.35
N PHE A 477 4.43 -30.70 -5.42
CA PHE A 477 3.20 -29.93 -5.40
C PHE A 477 1.96 -30.82 -5.46
N LYS A 478 1.25 -30.85 -4.37
CA LYS A 478 -0.05 -31.53 -4.26
C LYS A 478 -1.14 -30.70 -4.91
N TRP A 479 -2.24 -31.36 -5.28
CA TRP A 479 -3.42 -30.65 -5.76
C TRP A 479 -3.85 -29.53 -4.77
N PRO A 480 -4.24 -28.35 -5.23
CA PRO A 480 -4.60 -27.98 -6.62
C PRO A 480 -3.41 -27.52 -7.48
N GLY A 481 -2.20 -27.66 -7.04
CA GLY A 481 -1.01 -27.30 -7.76
C GLY A 481 -0.04 -26.46 -6.91
N MET A 482 0.92 -25.85 -7.56
CA MET A 482 1.94 -25.06 -6.90
C MET A 482 1.32 -23.81 -6.23
N SER A 483 1.70 -23.57 -4.98
CA SER A 483 1.41 -22.34 -4.27
C SER A 483 2.71 -21.84 -3.67
N LEU A 484 3.26 -20.77 -4.23
CA LEU A 484 4.59 -20.29 -3.88
C LEU A 484 4.65 -19.63 -2.52
N MET A 485 3.54 -19.04 -2.06
CA MET A 485 3.40 -18.48 -0.71
C MET A 485 2.71 -19.46 0.27
N GLY A 486 2.41 -20.66 -0.19
CA GLY A 486 1.76 -21.68 0.64
C GLY A 486 0.40 -21.27 1.17
N SER A 487 0.15 -21.54 2.47
CA SER A 487 -1.04 -21.09 3.18
C SER A 487 -0.84 -19.74 3.89
N MET A 488 0.35 -19.15 3.78
CA MET A 488 0.71 -17.94 4.52
C MET A 488 -0.17 -16.76 4.12
N PHE A 489 -0.32 -16.53 2.82
CA PHE A 489 -1.11 -15.43 2.27
C PHE A 489 -2.17 -15.91 1.30
N SER A 490 -3.21 -15.09 1.09
CA SER A 490 -4.16 -15.26 -0.01
C SER A 490 -3.51 -14.83 -1.32
N ASN A 491 -3.11 -15.80 -2.12
CA ASN A 491 -2.37 -15.61 -3.36
C ASN A 491 -2.89 -16.50 -4.50
N GLU A 492 -4.15 -16.92 -4.44
CA GLU A 492 -4.73 -17.85 -5.41
C GLU A 492 -6.04 -17.27 -5.99
N TRP A 493 -5.90 -16.21 -6.81
CA TRP A 493 -7.01 -15.56 -7.53
C TRP A 493 -7.19 -16.05 -8.96
N GLY A 494 -6.36 -17.03 -9.37
CA GLY A 494 -6.33 -17.61 -10.69
C GLY A 494 -7.38 -18.69 -10.94
N ALA A 495 -7.27 -19.36 -12.08
CA ALA A 495 -8.23 -20.35 -12.59
C ALA A 495 -8.44 -21.57 -11.66
N ARG A 496 -7.51 -21.80 -10.73
CA ARG A 496 -7.61 -22.90 -9.74
C ARG A 496 -8.66 -22.67 -8.63
N GLN A 497 -9.20 -21.46 -8.53
CA GLN A 497 -10.26 -21.13 -7.56
C GLN A 497 -11.63 -21.11 -8.27
N PRO A 498 -12.67 -21.77 -7.73
CA PRO A 498 -14.01 -21.68 -8.30
C PRO A 498 -14.54 -20.23 -8.38
N ILE A 499 -14.19 -19.38 -7.40
CA ILE A 499 -14.56 -17.95 -7.41
C ILE A 499 -14.04 -17.19 -8.63
N SER A 500 -12.99 -17.67 -9.29
CA SER A 500 -12.45 -17.08 -10.51
C SER A 500 -13.43 -17.15 -11.70
N ARG A 501 -14.43 -18.00 -11.62
CA ARG A 501 -15.49 -18.11 -12.64
C ARG A 501 -16.24 -16.80 -12.84
N HIS A 502 -16.30 -15.96 -11.79
CA HIS A 502 -16.98 -14.67 -11.82
C HIS A 502 -16.04 -13.46 -11.96
N SER A 503 -14.72 -13.70 -12.11
CA SER A 503 -13.69 -12.64 -12.14
C SER A 503 -13.96 -11.55 -13.17
N ARG A 504 -14.49 -11.87 -14.35
CA ARG A 504 -14.74 -10.90 -15.42
C ARG A 504 -15.66 -9.76 -14.95
N GLY A 505 -16.77 -10.09 -14.30
CA GLY A 505 -17.71 -9.09 -13.79
C GLY A 505 -17.10 -8.20 -12.72
N ILE A 506 -16.30 -8.80 -11.83
CA ILE A 506 -15.58 -8.07 -10.78
C ILE A 506 -14.48 -7.17 -11.39
N ALA A 507 -13.72 -7.69 -12.34
CA ALA A 507 -12.68 -6.91 -13.02
C ALA A 507 -13.26 -5.73 -13.81
N ASP A 508 -14.41 -5.90 -14.45
CA ASP A 508 -15.14 -4.81 -15.12
C ASP A 508 -15.62 -3.75 -14.13
N TYR A 509 -16.15 -4.16 -12.95
CA TYR A 509 -16.52 -3.26 -11.86
C TYR A 509 -15.30 -2.44 -11.37
N ILE A 510 -14.19 -3.11 -11.06
CA ILE A 510 -12.95 -2.46 -10.64
C ILE A 510 -12.47 -1.48 -11.71
N ALA A 511 -12.46 -1.89 -12.97
CA ALA A 511 -12.00 -1.07 -14.09
C ALA A 511 -12.81 0.22 -14.26
N ARG A 512 -14.14 0.17 -14.08
CA ARG A 512 -15.02 1.35 -14.14
C ARG A 512 -14.75 2.32 -13.00
N ASN A 513 -14.54 1.80 -11.78
CA ASN A 513 -14.13 2.63 -10.65
C ASN A 513 -12.78 3.30 -10.93
N GLN A 514 -11.79 2.54 -11.39
CA GLN A 514 -10.45 3.06 -11.72
C GLN A 514 -10.50 4.09 -12.86
N TYR A 515 -11.35 3.90 -13.87
CA TYR A 515 -11.57 4.89 -14.93
C TYR A 515 -12.03 6.23 -14.36
N VAL A 516 -13.08 6.24 -13.55
CA VAL A 516 -13.60 7.47 -12.95
C VAL A 516 -12.62 8.10 -11.97
N LEU A 517 -11.95 7.28 -11.15
CA LEU A 517 -10.96 7.73 -10.18
C LEU A 517 -9.67 8.27 -10.82
N ARG A 518 -9.46 8.10 -12.12
CA ARG A 518 -8.39 8.74 -12.92
C ARG A 518 -8.84 9.97 -13.69
N MET A 519 -10.14 10.33 -13.64
CA MET A 519 -10.62 11.54 -14.31
C MET A 519 -10.15 12.78 -13.57
N GLY A 520 -9.64 13.77 -14.32
CA GLY A 520 -9.24 15.07 -13.78
C GLY A 520 -8.27 14.98 -12.59
N LYS A 521 -8.45 15.85 -11.60
CA LYS A 521 -7.59 15.98 -10.42
C LYS A 521 -8.39 15.76 -9.13
N ALA A 522 -7.78 15.13 -8.14
CA ALA A 522 -8.36 15.04 -6.81
C ALA A 522 -8.54 16.44 -6.21
N LYS A 523 -9.65 16.67 -5.52
CA LYS A 523 -9.94 17.87 -4.74
C LYS A 523 -10.21 17.43 -3.31
N VAL A 524 -9.27 17.76 -2.44
CA VAL A 524 -9.22 17.26 -1.06
C VAL A 524 -9.40 18.42 -0.09
N ASP A 525 -10.21 18.23 0.96
CA ASP A 525 -10.56 19.35 1.83
C ASP A 525 -9.40 19.81 2.69
N LEU A 526 -8.66 18.87 3.30
CA LEU A 526 -7.67 19.17 4.33
C LEU A 526 -6.29 18.62 3.95
N ALA A 527 -5.25 19.42 4.16
CA ALA A 527 -3.87 18.96 4.24
C ALA A 527 -3.48 18.83 5.73
N ILE A 528 -2.98 17.67 6.14
CA ILE A 528 -2.49 17.45 7.50
C ILE A 528 -0.98 17.39 7.48
N TYR A 529 -0.34 18.42 8.02
CA TYR A 529 1.11 18.48 8.11
C TYR A 529 1.65 17.48 9.12
N ARG A 530 2.61 16.71 8.67
CA ARG A 530 3.46 15.82 9.48
C ARG A 530 4.91 16.04 9.09
N TYR A 531 5.77 16.20 10.08
CA TYR A 531 7.19 16.35 9.78
C TYR A 531 7.78 15.10 9.15
N HIS A 532 7.49 13.94 9.72
CA HIS A 532 8.01 12.66 9.28
C HIS A 532 6.87 11.66 9.11
N ILE A 533 6.85 11.00 7.98
CA ILE A 533 5.90 9.94 7.64
C ILE A 533 6.73 8.69 7.33
N ASP A 534 6.68 7.70 8.20
CA ASP A 534 7.51 6.48 8.10
C ASP A 534 6.78 5.24 7.52
N GLY A 535 5.64 5.44 6.92
CA GLY A 535 4.90 4.38 6.23
C GLY A 535 4.18 3.42 7.17
N ILE A 536 4.39 2.12 7.02
CA ILE A 536 3.61 1.06 7.69
C ILE A 536 3.65 1.06 9.23
N HIS A 537 4.59 1.74 9.82
CA HIS A 537 4.69 1.92 11.27
C HIS A 537 4.18 3.27 11.77
N HIS A 538 3.63 4.06 10.85
CA HIS A 538 2.99 5.30 11.22
C HIS A 538 1.79 5.04 12.14
N ASP A 539 1.58 5.91 13.14
CA ASP A 539 0.38 5.83 13.97
C ASP A 539 -0.85 6.18 13.13
N ILE A 540 -1.61 5.16 12.81
CA ILE A 540 -2.85 5.26 12.06
C ILE A 540 -3.94 5.75 13.00
N LEU A 541 -4.71 6.76 12.58
CA LEU A 541 -5.84 7.27 13.33
C LEU A 541 -6.94 6.20 13.43
N THR A 542 -7.60 6.17 14.60
CA THR A 542 -8.76 5.28 14.80
C THR A 542 -9.88 5.64 13.83
N GLU A 543 -10.34 4.67 13.09
CA GLU A 543 -11.41 4.83 12.10
C GLU A 543 -12.81 4.56 12.68
N PRO A 544 -13.83 5.27 12.21
CA PRO A 544 -13.72 6.44 11.31
C PRO A 544 -13.06 7.60 12.06
N THR A 545 -12.17 8.32 11.38
CA THR A 545 -11.45 9.44 11.97
C THR A 545 -12.40 10.61 12.30
N VAL A 546 -11.97 11.53 13.14
CA VAL A 546 -12.77 12.73 13.47
C VAL A 546 -13.08 13.58 12.23
N TYR A 547 -12.21 13.54 11.23
CA TYR A 547 -12.38 14.24 9.94
C TYR A 547 -13.43 13.55 9.08
N GLU A 548 -13.34 12.25 8.92
CA GLU A 548 -14.31 11.44 8.16
C GLU A 548 -15.72 11.49 8.75
N GLN A 549 -15.83 11.40 10.09
CA GLN A 549 -17.13 11.55 10.78
C GLN A 549 -17.78 12.91 10.52
N ALA A 550 -16.98 13.94 10.22
CA ALA A 550 -17.46 15.27 9.89
C ALA A 550 -17.58 15.52 8.37
N GLY A 551 -17.33 14.51 7.52
CA GLY A 551 -17.45 14.57 6.08
C GLY A 551 -16.24 15.11 5.33
N TYR A 552 -15.13 15.39 6.00
CA TYR A 552 -13.93 15.92 5.36
C TYR A 552 -13.07 14.80 4.77
N SER A 553 -12.60 15.03 3.54
CA SER A 553 -11.47 14.32 2.96
C SER A 553 -10.16 14.97 3.40
N TYR A 554 -9.08 14.19 3.49
CA TYR A 554 -7.77 14.72 3.88
C TYR A 554 -6.63 13.90 3.30
N ASP A 555 -5.46 14.57 3.16
CA ASP A 555 -4.17 13.97 2.84
C ASP A 555 -3.14 14.37 3.88
N TYR A 556 -2.08 13.57 4.01
CA TYR A 556 -0.91 13.96 4.77
C TYR A 556 0.10 14.68 3.87
N VAL A 557 0.71 15.74 4.41
CA VAL A 557 1.75 16.52 3.73
C VAL A 557 2.97 16.70 4.62
N SER A 558 4.15 16.51 4.05
CA SER A 558 5.44 16.67 4.73
C SER A 558 6.15 17.95 4.31
N PRO A 559 7.28 18.31 4.94
CA PRO A 559 8.12 19.40 4.47
C PRO A 559 8.54 19.24 3.00
N ALA A 560 8.84 18.03 2.56
CA ALA A 560 9.20 17.76 1.18
C ALA A 560 8.10 18.13 0.19
N LEU A 561 6.83 17.85 0.54
CA LEU A 561 5.68 18.23 -0.29
C LEU A 561 5.37 19.73 -0.24
N LEU A 562 5.48 20.37 0.93
CA LEU A 562 5.29 21.80 1.06
C LEU A 562 6.39 22.60 0.35
N ASN A 563 7.53 22.00 0.05
CA ASN A 563 8.62 22.61 -0.74
C ASN A 563 8.47 22.45 -2.25
N LEU A 564 7.43 21.78 -2.74
CA LEU A 564 7.13 21.72 -4.17
C LEU A 564 6.73 23.11 -4.71
N GLU A 565 7.02 23.37 -5.98
CA GLU A 565 6.62 24.61 -6.64
C GLU A 565 5.09 24.78 -6.72
N THR A 566 4.35 23.69 -6.70
CA THR A 566 2.88 23.63 -6.69
C THR A 566 2.28 24.01 -5.32
N ALA A 567 3.04 23.93 -4.24
CA ALA A 567 2.59 24.25 -2.88
C ALA A 567 2.47 25.78 -2.67
N LYS A 568 1.52 26.39 -3.39
CA LYS A 568 1.22 27.84 -3.34
C LYS A 568 -0.26 28.05 -3.09
N VAL A 569 -0.60 29.14 -2.45
CA VAL A 569 -2.00 29.55 -2.27
C VAL A 569 -2.52 30.13 -3.59
N GLY A 570 -3.69 29.71 -3.98
CA GLY A 570 -4.43 30.19 -5.15
C GLY A 570 -5.93 30.18 -4.87
N MET A 571 -6.74 30.39 -5.87
CA MET A 571 -8.21 30.42 -5.73
C MET A 571 -8.84 29.21 -6.41
N PHE A 572 -9.70 28.49 -5.68
CA PHE A 572 -10.56 27.45 -6.23
C PHE A 572 -11.96 27.53 -5.60
N ASP A 573 -13.00 27.40 -6.40
CA ASP A 573 -14.41 27.57 -5.97
C ASP A 573 -14.66 28.86 -5.15
N GLY A 574 -13.92 29.95 -5.46
CA GLY A 574 -14.06 31.25 -4.78
C GLY A 574 -13.39 31.36 -3.42
N GLN A 575 -12.59 30.37 -3.02
CA GLN A 575 -11.89 30.34 -1.73
C GLN A 575 -10.37 30.25 -1.93
N PRO A 576 -9.56 30.80 -1.01
CA PRO A 576 -8.13 30.56 -1.01
C PRO A 576 -7.85 29.11 -0.60
N VAL A 577 -7.03 28.44 -1.39
CA VAL A 577 -6.66 27.02 -1.21
C VAL A 577 -5.17 26.83 -1.47
N LEU A 578 -4.58 25.83 -0.85
CA LEU A 578 -3.23 25.40 -1.15
C LEU A 578 -3.25 24.47 -2.38
N ASP A 579 -2.35 24.66 -3.34
CA ASP A 579 -2.26 23.88 -4.59
C ASP A 579 -3.56 23.95 -5.43
N ALA A 580 -3.95 25.16 -5.82
CA ALA A 580 -5.23 25.42 -6.50
C ALA A 580 -5.43 24.63 -7.80
N ASP A 581 -4.37 24.42 -8.57
CA ASP A 581 -4.39 23.66 -9.84
C ASP A 581 -4.35 22.14 -9.62
N GLY A 582 -3.98 21.67 -8.44
CA GLY A 582 -3.95 20.26 -8.03
C GLY A 582 -5.01 19.93 -7.00
N SER A 583 -4.57 19.61 -5.78
CA SER A 583 -5.41 19.12 -4.66
C SER A 583 -6.40 20.12 -4.12
N ALA A 584 -6.11 21.40 -4.22
CA ALA A 584 -6.94 22.53 -3.76
C ALA A 584 -7.36 22.40 -2.28
N TYR A 585 -6.41 22.15 -1.38
CA TYR A 585 -6.67 22.02 0.05
C TYR A 585 -7.21 23.34 0.63
N LYS A 586 -8.38 23.28 1.25
CA LYS A 586 -9.07 24.42 1.86
C LYS A 586 -8.43 24.88 3.17
N THR A 587 -7.67 24.02 3.80
CA THR A 587 -7.05 24.25 5.11
C THR A 587 -5.80 23.40 5.28
N LEU A 588 -4.80 23.97 5.94
CA LEU A 588 -3.65 23.25 6.43
C LEU A 588 -3.77 23.05 7.95
N ILE A 589 -3.78 21.79 8.40
CA ILE A 589 -3.76 21.41 9.81
C ILE A 589 -2.32 21.10 10.17
N VAL A 590 -1.77 21.83 11.14
CA VAL A 590 -0.40 21.65 11.62
C VAL A 590 -0.44 20.97 12.99
N ASP A 591 -0.23 19.65 12.98
CA ASP A 591 -0.23 18.83 14.17
C ASP A 591 1.21 18.55 14.63
N THR A 592 1.64 19.22 15.67
CA THR A 592 3.00 19.11 16.23
C THR A 592 3.01 18.46 17.61
N ARG A 593 1.94 17.75 17.99
CA ARG A 593 1.88 17.10 19.29
C ARG A 593 2.91 15.99 19.40
N VAL A 594 3.51 15.87 20.58
CA VAL A 594 4.32 14.71 20.94
C VAL A 594 3.39 13.57 21.32
N HIS A 595 3.57 12.39 20.74
CA HIS A 595 2.81 11.21 21.13
C HIS A 595 3.13 10.79 22.56
N SER A 596 2.13 10.21 23.25
CA SER A 596 2.27 9.74 24.62
C SER A 596 3.28 8.61 24.81
N ASP A 597 3.62 7.90 23.69
CA ASP A 597 4.65 6.87 23.67
C ASP A 597 6.08 7.42 23.59
N GLY A 598 6.22 8.75 23.49
CA GLY A 598 7.53 9.40 23.41
C GLY A 598 8.28 9.18 22.11
N SER A 599 7.62 8.61 21.07
CA SER A 599 8.29 8.32 19.80
C SER A 599 8.79 9.61 19.14
N TRP A 600 10.00 9.56 18.60
CA TRP A 600 10.60 10.67 17.85
C TRP A 600 9.82 11.03 16.56
N ARG A 601 8.96 10.16 16.10
CA ARG A 601 8.11 10.29 14.89
C ARG A 601 7.19 11.50 14.91
N TRP A 602 6.81 11.91 16.11
CA TRP A 602 5.97 13.07 16.38
C TRP A 602 6.82 14.20 16.96
N SER A 603 7.94 14.44 16.27
CA SER A 603 8.88 15.45 16.68
C SER A 603 8.19 16.79 16.94
N PRO A 604 8.38 17.41 18.08
CA PRO A 604 7.88 18.76 18.34
C PRO A 604 8.70 19.82 17.58
N TYR A 605 9.36 19.44 16.50
CA TYR A 605 10.26 20.28 15.74
C TYR A 605 9.69 20.60 14.35
N MET A 606 10.17 21.68 13.77
CA MET A 606 9.78 22.13 12.44
C MET A 606 10.96 22.81 11.73
N PRO A 607 11.17 22.61 10.42
CA PRO A 607 12.12 23.41 9.67
C PRO A 607 11.71 24.90 9.64
N LEU A 608 12.70 25.80 9.69
CA LEU A 608 12.43 27.25 9.65
C LEU A 608 11.75 27.68 8.35
N ASP A 609 12.14 27.13 7.22
CA ASP A 609 11.54 27.40 5.90
C ASP A 609 10.06 27.03 5.86
N ILE A 610 9.66 25.98 6.56
CA ILE A 610 8.23 25.61 6.68
C ILE A 610 7.48 26.64 7.53
N ALA A 611 8.05 27.12 8.63
CA ALA A 611 7.43 28.20 9.41
C ALA A 611 7.26 29.48 8.59
N ASP A 612 8.20 29.81 7.72
CA ASP A 612 8.09 30.92 6.77
C ASP A 612 6.94 30.71 5.78
N ARG A 613 6.84 29.50 5.19
CA ARG A 613 5.73 29.16 4.28
C ARG A 613 4.37 29.23 4.97
N LEU A 614 4.26 28.77 6.22
CA LEU A 614 3.02 28.88 6.98
C LEU A 614 2.58 30.34 7.17
N LEU A 615 3.53 31.22 7.47
CA LEU A 615 3.28 32.64 7.55
C LEU A 615 2.85 33.26 6.21
N GLU A 616 3.47 32.83 5.12
CA GLU A 616 3.11 33.27 3.76
C GLU A 616 1.70 32.79 3.41
N TYR A 617 1.41 31.51 3.57
CA TYR A 617 0.08 30.95 3.30
C TYR A 617 -1.03 31.65 4.12
N ALA A 618 -0.76 31.92 5.39
CA ALA A 618 -1.73 32.65 6.22
C ALA A 618 -1.92 34.10 5.76
N LYS A 619 -0.87 34.79 5.30
CA LYS A 619 -0.97 36.15 4.71
C LYS A 619 -1.79 36.16 3.42
N GLU A 620 -1.70 35.11 2.63
CA GLU A 620 -2.44 34.92 1.39
C GLU A 620 -3.89 34.44 1.63
N GLY A 621 -4.27 34.27 2.89
CA GLY A 621 -5.65 33.98 3.30
C GLY A 621 -5.99 32.51 3.50
N LEU A 622 -5.04 31.58 3.34
CA LEU A 622 -5.29 30.16 3.61
C LEU A 622 -5.67 29.95 5.09
N PRO A 623 -6.79 29.31 5.41
CA PRO A 623 -7.10 28.88 6.75
C PRO A 623 -6.07 27.90 7.30
N ILE A 624 -5.61 28.08 8.54
CA ILE A 624 -4.66 27.20 9.23
C ILE A 624 -5.19 26.83 10.61
N VAL A 625 -5.10 25.54 10.97
CA VAL A 625 -5.40 25.06 12.31
C VAL A 625 -4.13 24.49 12.94
N LEU A 626 -3.69 25.11 14.04
CA LEU A 626 -2.56 24.63 14.83
C LEU A 626 -3.08 23.70 15.94
N VAL A 627 -2.54 22.50 16.05
CA VAL A 627 -2.94 21.50 17.03
C VAL A 627 -1.79 21.25 18.01
N GLY A 628 -2.09 21.33 19.32
CA GLY A 628 -1.09 21.15 20.38
C GLY A 628 -0.31 22.43 20.66
N GLU A 629 0.78 22.32 21.42
CA GLU A 629 1.58 23.47 21.87
C GLU A 629 2.36 24.15 20.73
N GLY A 630 2.52 23.50 19.61
CA GLY A 630 3.34 23.95 18.48
C GLY A 630 4.75 23.37 18.53
N ALA A 631 5.51 23.59 17.47
CA ALA A 631 6.90 23.16 17.41
C ALA A 631 7.74 23.94 18.43
N SER A 632 8.59 23.22 19.16
CA SER A 632 9.44 23.78 20.23
C SER A 632 10.82 24.18 19.72
N GLY A 633 11.24 23.73 18.55
CA GLY A 633 12.56 24.02 17.98
C GLY A 633 12.73 23.53 16.55
N VAL A 634 13.89 23.83 15.98
CA VAL A 634 14.29 23.37 14.63
C VAL A 634 14.73 21.91 14.64
N LEU A 635 14.86 21.32 13.48
CA LEU A 635 15.09 19.89 13.31
C LEU A 635 16.54 19.47 13.24
N SER A 636 17.45 20.35 12.87
CA SER A 636 18.87 20.06 12.76
C SER A 636 19.63 20.48 14.02
N TYR A 637 20.65 19.71 14.35
CA TYR A 637 21.65 20.08 15.34
C TYR A 637 22.58 21.18 14.82
N ASN A 638 22.79 21.26 13.48
CA ASN A 638 23.66 22.21 12.80
C ASN A 638 25.15 22.22 13.28
N GLY A 639 25.53 21.25 14.10
CA GLY A 639 26.90 21.16 14.63
C GLY A 639 27.31 22.23 15.61
N ASP A 640 26.43 23.15 16.01
CA ASP A 640 26.68 24.27 16.93
C ASP A 640 25.44 24.58 17.76
N TYR A 641 25.55 24.41 19.07
CA TYR A 641 24.46 24.65 20.02
C TYR A 641 23.93 26.10 19.98
N ASN A 642 24.78 27.09 19.80
CA ASN A 642 24.33 28.49 19.75
C ASN A 642 23.57 28.83 18.47
N VAL A 643 23.90 28.15 17.38
CA VAL A 643 23.12 28.25 16.12
C VAL A 643 21.75 27.68 16.33
N MET A 644 21.68 26.49 16.90
CA MET A 644 20.45 25.79 17.20
C MET A 644 19.51 26.63 18.11
N GLU A 645 20.00 27.17 19.23
CA GLU A 645 19.17 28.00 20.12
C GLU A 645 18.63 29.25 19.43
N ARG A 646 19.47 29.94 18.66
CA ARG A 646 19.05 31.09 17.88
C ARG A 646 17.94 30.77 16.88
N GLU A 647 18.05 29.64 16.19
CA GLU A 647 17.03 29.18 15.25
C GLU A 647 15.76 28.73 15.95
N ASP A 648 15.85 28.16 17.15
CA ASP A 648 14.68 27.84 17.98
C ASP A 648 13.93 29.09 18.42
N ASP A 649 14.69 30.15 18.79
CA ASP A 649 14.10 31.45 19.14
C ASP A 649 13.38 32.08 17.94
N GLU A 650 13.99 32.01 16.76
CA GLU A 650 13.40 32.54 15.54
C GLU A 650 12.12 31.77 15.18
N LEU A 651 12.15 30.40 15.26
CA LEU A 651 10.98 29.58 15.03
C LEU A 651 9.83 29.94 15.97
N ARG A 652 10.11 30.09 17.28
CA ARG A 652 9.11 30.48 18.28
C ARG A 652 8.46 31.81 17.93
N GLN A 653 9.26 32.83 17.57
CA GLN A 653 8.75 34.14 17.15
C GLN A 653 7.85 34.04 15.90
N LYS A 654 8.23 33.23 14.92
CA LYS A 654 7.40 32.98 13.69
C LYS A 654 6.06 32.34 14.04
N LEU A 655 6.07 31.32 14.89
CA LEU A 655 4.85 30.63 15.31
C LEU A 655 3.93 31.49 16.17
N GLU A 656 4.48 32.32 17.07
CA GLU A 656 3.67 33.31 17.83
C GLU A 656 3.02 34.33 16.89
N ARG A 657 3.74 34.80 15.88
CA ARG A 657 3.17 35.69 14.88
C ARG A 657 2.06 35.01 14.09
N LEU A 658 2.26 33.73 13.71
CA LEU A 658 1.24 32.95 13.00
C LEU A 658 -0.04 32.81 13.81
N ARG A 659 0.06 32.57 15.13
CA ARG A 659 -1.09 32.46 16.05
C ARG A 659 -1.95 33.72 16.11
N THR A 660 -1.40 34.89 15.82
CA THR A 660 -2.14 36.16 15.87
C THR A 660 -2.94 36.45 14.59
N MET A 661 -2.80 35.65 13.55
CA MET A 661 -3.44 35.91 12.26
C MET A 661 -4.95 35.55 12.29
N PRO A 662 -5.83 36.32 11.62
CA PRO A 662 -7.28 36.18 11.75
C PRO A 662 -7.84 34.86 11.20
N ASN A 663 -7.16 34.27 10.22
CA ASN A 663 -7.48 32.99 9.57
C ASN A 663 -6.75 31.78 10.19
N VAL A 664 -6.11 31.97 11.34
CA VAL A 664 -5.45 30.92 12.10
C VAL A 664 -6.23 30.60 13.36
N ARG A 665 -6.38 29.33 13.68
CA ARG A 665 -6.97 28.86 14.95
C ARG A 665 -6.02 27.91 15.64
N HIS A 666 -6.00 27.98 16.96
CA HIS A 666 -5.25 27.08 17.82
C HIS A 666 -6.20 26.22 18.64
N VAL A 667 -5.95 24.93 18.67
CA VAL A 667 -6.71 23.93 19.44
C VAL A 667 -5.75 23.00 20.19
N PRO A 668 -6.11 22.55 21.39
CA PRO A 668 -5.20 21.74 22.21
C PRO A 668 -5.04 20.30 21.66
N ASN A 669 -6.04 19.80 20.95
CA ASN A 669 -6.07 18.42 20.44
C ASN A 669 -6.92 18.30 19.16
N GLN A 670 -6.95 17.11 18.57
CA GLN A 670 -7.71 16.83 17.34
C GLN A 670 -9.23 17.00 17.51
N GLU A 671 -9.77 16.78 18.70
CA GLU A 671 -11.22 16.89 18.95
C GLU A 671 -11.72 18.32 18.70
N GLY A 672 -10.86 19.33 18.93
CA GLY A 672 -11.18 20.73 18.66
C GLY A 672 -11.12 21.15 17.19
N VAL A 673 -10.55 20.34 16.30
CA VAL A 673 -10.26 20.75 14.92
C VAL A 673 -11.54 20.99 14.12
N VAL A 674 -12.52 20.11 14.19
CA VAL A 674 -13.78 20.24 13.43
C VAL A 674 -14.52 21.53 13.78
N GLU A 675 -14.53 21.91 15.04
CA GLU A 675 -15.14 23.17 15.49
C GLU A 675 -14.31 24.40 15.01
N ALA A 676 -12.98 24.29 14.98
CA ALA A 676 -12.12 25.33 14.43
C ALA A 676 -12.36 25.51 12.91
N LEU A 677 -12.52 24.43 12.16
CA LEU A 677 -12.85 24.47 10.72
C LEU A 677 -14.19 25.18 10.47
N ARG A 678 -15.21 24.89 11.27
CA ARG A 678 -16.51 25.58 11.19
C ARG A 678 -16.39 27.08 11.45
N LYS A 679 -15.60 27.47 12.46
CA LYS A 679 -15.33 28.90 12.78
C LYS A 679 -14.54 29.61 11.69
N LEU A 680 -13.78 28.90 10.89
CA LEU A 680 -13.07 29.39 9.71
C LEU A 680 -13.93 29.32 8.43
N SER A 681 -15.17 28.88 8.53
CA SER A 681 -16.08 28.68 7.39
C SER A 681 -15.58 27.67 6.36
N VAL A 682 -14.75 26.73 6.78
CA VAL A 682 -14.27 25.63 5.95
C VAL A 682 -15.29 24.49 6.03
N LEU A 683 -15.97 24.23 4.92
CA LEU A 683 -16.96 23.16 4.83
C LEU A 683 -16.43 22.00 3.98
N PRO A 684 -16.82 20.74 4.31
CA PRO A 684 -16.44 19.59 3.50
C PRO A 684 -17.08 19.66 2.09
N ALA A 685 -16.39 19.09 1.10
CA ALA A 685 -16.89 19.03 -0.28
C ALA A 685 -18.12 18.12 -0.44
N VAL A 686 -18.28 17.19 0.50
CA VAL A 686 -19.44 16.28 0.58
C VAL A 686 -20.03 16.41 1.98
N ARG A 687 -21.24 16.94 2.05
CA ARG A 687 -21.96 17.07 3.32
C ARG A 687 -22.95 15.93 3.48
N THR A 688 -22.85 15.25 4.57
CA THR A 688 -23.68 14.10 4.94
C THR A 688 -24.42 14.39 6.25
N PRO A 689 -25.49 13.66 6.57
CA PRO A 689 -26.07 13.70 7.90
C PRO A 689 -25.04 13.44 9.01
N ALA A 690 -25.24 14.00 10.17
CA ALA A 690 -24.32 13.83 11.31
C ALA A 690 -24.11 12.35 11.65
N SER A 691 -22.89 11.97 11.93
CA SER A 691 -22.48 10.58 12.24
C SER A 691 -22.73 9.58 11.10
N SER A 692 -22.73 10.06 9.87
CA SER A 692 -22.81 9.20 8.70
C SER A 692 -21.57 8.32 8.57
N PRO A 693 -21.70 7.04 8.14
CA PRO A 693 -20.57 6.16 7.86
C PRO A 693 -19.95 6.40 6.48
N LEU A 694 -20.32 7.46 5.80
CA LEU A 694 -19.85 7.74 4.44
C LEU A 694 -18.47 8.37 4.45
N ILE A 695 -17.59 7.84 3.61
CA ILE A 695 -16.30 8.41 3.23
C ILE A 695 -16.39 8.80 1.77
N ALA A 696 -15.91 9.99 1.41
CA ALA A 696 -16.03 10.48 0.05
C ALA A 696 -14.71 11.08 -0.46
N LEU A 697 -14.49 10.93 -1.77
CA LEU A 697 -13.41 11.55 -2.52
C LEU A 697 -13.99 12.31 -3.71
N ARG A 698 -13.58 13.57 -3.90
CA ARG A 698 -13.96 14.41 -5.03
C ARG A 698 -12.85 14.44 -6.07
N ARG A 699 -13.22 14.35 -7.35
CA ARG A 699 -12.34 14.66 -8.48
C ARG A 699 -13.00 15.72 -9.36
N TYR A 700 -12.19 16.54 -10.00
CA TYR A 700 -12.65 17.66 -10.83
C TYR A 700 -11.94 17.66 -12.18
N ASP A 701 -12.73 17.76 -13.26
CA ASP A 701 -12.24 17.86 -14.63
C ASP A 701 -13.06 18.88 -15.43
N GLN A 702 -12.54 20.08 -15.68
CA GLN A 702 -13.11 21.10 -16.57
C GLN A 702 -14.59 21.43 -16.36
N GLY A 703 -15.06 21.44 -15.11
CA GLY A 703 -16.46 21.71 -14.74
C GLY A 703 -17.23 20.48 -14.30
N ASP A 704 -16.77 19.28 -14.67
CA ASP A 704 -17.32 18.02 -14.19
C ASP A 704 -16.79 17.71 -12.81
N ASN A 705 -17.69 17.30 -11.89
CA ASN A 705 -17.35 16.85 -10.55
C ASN A 705 -17.71 15.37 -10.40
N TYR A 706 -16.74 14.54 -10.09
CA TYR A 706 -16.90 13.11 -9.83
C TYR A 706 -16.73 12.87 -8.34
N TYR A 707 -17.65 12.13 -7.76
CA TYR A 707 -17.62 11.74 -6.36
C TYR A 707 -17.64 10.24 -6.25
N TYR A 708 -16.65 9.72 -5.55
CA TYR A 708 -16.66 8.35 -5.03
C TYR A 708 -17.20 8.43 -3.61
N VAL A 709 -18.34 7.78 -3.33
CA VAL A 709 -18.98 7.79 -2.02
C VAL A 709 -19.06 6.35 -1.52
N TYR A 710 -18.48 6.08 -0.38
CA TYR A 710 -18.34 4.74 0.20
C TYR A 710 -19.02 4.66 1.56
N ASN A 711 -19.91 3.67 1.76
CA ASN A 711 -20.44 3.32 3.06
C ASN A 711 -19.46 2.38 3.79
N SER A 712 -18.69 2.92 4.72
CA SER A 712 -17.68 2.17 5.49
C SER A 712 -18.26 1.25 6.57
N SER A 713 -19.57 1.33 6.86
CA SER A 713 -20.25 0.42 7.77
C SER A 713 -20.31 -0.99 7.20
N LEU A 714 -19.90 -1.99 7.98
CA LEU A 714 -20.06 -3.40 7.63
C LEU A 714 -21.44 -3.99 8.06
N LYS A 715 -22.24 -3.20 8.75
CA LYS A 715 -23.48 -3.68 9.39
C LYS A 715 -24.74 -2.98 8.92
N SER A 716 -24.64 -1.68 8.65
CA SER A 716 -25.80 -0.84 8.37
C SER A 716 -25.77 -0.25 6.98
N GLU A 717 -26.92 -0.25 6.35
CA GLU A 717 -27.22 0.52 5.14
C GLU A 717 -27.21 2.01 5.48
N PHE A 718 -26.78 2.83 4.54
CA PHE A 718 -27.01 4.26 4.53
C PHE A 718 -28.19 4.57 3.61
N GLN A 719 -29.13 5.39 4.08
CA GLN A 719 -30.18 5.98 3.27
C GLN A 719 -30.39 7.42 3.73
N GLY A 720 -30.21 8.35 2.82
CA GLY A 720 -30.33 9.77 3.14
C GLY A 720 -29.91 10.68 2.01
N GLU A 721 -29.94 11.96 2.27
CA GLU A 721 -29.51 13.00 1.35
C GLU A 721 -28.03 13.32 1.56
N VAL A 722 -27.30 13.48 0.47
CA VAL A 722 -25.90 13.89 0.43
C VAL A 722 -25.80 15.16 -0.41
N VAL A 723 -25.21 16.22 0.13
CA VAL A 723 -25.02 17.48 -0.61
C VAL A 723 -23.59 17.55 -1.13
N VAL A 724 -23.45 17.77 -2.43
CA VAL A 724 -22.17 17.83 -3.15
C VAL A 724 -22.04 19.12 -3.94
N GLY A 725 -20.80 19.59 -4.13
CA GLY A 725 -20.50 20.75 -4.95
C GLY A 725 -20.65 20.47 -6.45
N GLY A 726 -20.87 21.52 -7.24
CA GLY A 726 -20.98 21.45 -8.70
C GLY A 726 -22.31 21.94 -9.24
N ARG A 727 -22.27 22.40 -10.48
CA ARG A 727 -23.44 22.95 -11.15
C ARG A 727 -23.91 22.02 -12.25
N GLY A 728 -25.23 21.82 -12.37
CA GLY A 728 -25.81 21.06 -13.44
C GLY A 728 -26.63 19.86 -12.96
N ARG A 729 -26.61 18.80 -13.74
CA ARG A 729 -27.34 17.57 -13.45
C ARG A 729 -26.48 16.56 -12.72
N ALA A 730 -27.10 15.77 -11.86
CA ALA A 730 -26.44 14.67 -11.17
C ALA A 730 -26.77 13.33 -11.85
N TYR A 731 -25.77 12.47 -11.96
CA TYR A 731 -25.89 11.13 -12.52
C TYR A 731 -25.24 10.11 -11.62
N LEU A 732 -25.88 8.96 -11.44
CA LEU A 732 -25.25 7.76 -10.90
C LEU A 732 -24.54 7.04 -12.06
N LEU A 733 -23.25 6.81 -11.88
CA LEU A 733 -22.44 5.98 -12.77
C LEU A 733 -22.41 4.56 -12.17
N ASP A 734 -23.23 3.65 -12.68
CA ASP A 734 -23.26 2.29 -12.15
C ASP A 734 -22.03 1.50 -12.60
N ALA A 735 -21.11 1.27 -11.66
CA ALA A 735 -19.88 0.55 -11.95
C ALA A 735 -20.11 -0.96 -12.21
N TRP A 736 -21.23 -1.53 -11.79
CA TRP A 736 -21.53 -2.95 -12.04
C TRP A 736 -21.91 -3.20 -13.50
N ASP A 737 -22.80 -2.42 -14.07
CA ASP A 737 -23.29 -2.65 -15.43
C ASP A 737 -22.77 -1.64 -16.47
N GLY A 738 -22.13 -0.55 -16.03
CA GLY A 738 -21.63 0.52 -16.90
C GLY A 738 -22.71 1.48 -17.38
N SER A 739 -23.90 1.46 -16.78
CA SER A 739 -25.00 2.38 -17.10
C SER A 739 -24.83 3.73 -16.41
N VAL A 740 -25.51 4.75 -16.97
CA VAL A 740 -25.51 6.12 -16.44
C VAL A 740 -26.97 6.52 -16.22
N TYR A 741 -27.33 6.68 -14.96
CA TYR A 741 -28.70 7.00 -14.55
C TYR A 741 -28.82 8.44 -14.07
N PRO A 742 -29.77 9.24 -14.55
CA PRO A 742 -30.05 10.55 -13.98
C PRO A 742 -30.58 10.39 -12.55
N LEU A 743 -30.04 11.20 -11.63
CA LEU A 743 -30.53 11.26 -10.27
C LEU A 743 -31.53 12.39 -10.10
N GLU A 744 -32.60 12.16 -9.32
CA GLU A 744 -33.48 13.20 -8.86
C GLU A 744 -32.73 14.03 -7.82
N ALA A 745 -32.26 15.20 -8.23
CA ALA A 745 -31.43 16.05 -7.42
C ALA A 745 -32.06 17.43 -7.26
N GLU A 746 -32.01 17.99 -6.06
CA GLU A 746 -32.52 19.32 -5.76
C GLU A 746 -31.34 20.32 -5.74
N SER A 747 -31.58 21.52 -6.28
CA SER A 747 -30.58 22.61 -6.18
C SER A 747 -30.49 23.07 -4.74
N ALA A 748 -29.27 23.03 -4.19
CA ALA A 748 -28.93 23.55 -2.89
C ALA A 748 -28.29 24.96 -2.99
N PRO A 749 -28.21 25.72 -1.91
CA PRO A 749 -27.50 27.00 -1.90
C PRO A 749 -26.07 26.91 -2.43
N ASP A 750 -25.53 28.04 -2.89
CA ASP A 750 -24.12 28.20 -3.31
C ASP A 750 -23.68 27.36 -4.53
N GLY A 751 -24.63 26.87 -5.32
CA GLY A 751 -24.34 26.08 -6.52
C GLY A 751 -24.02 24.63 -6.21
N GLU A 752 -24.55 24.11 -5.12
CA GLU A 752 -24.47 22.72 -4.71
C GLU A 752 -25.72 21.94 -5.12
N VAL A 753 -25.65 20.63 -5.03
CA VAL A 753 -26.72 19.71 -5.41
C VAL A 753 -26.96 18.71 -4.29
N ALA A 754 -28.20 18.61 -3.85
CA ALA A 754 -28.66 17.60 -2.89
C ALA A 754 -29.11 16.35 -3.62
N ILE A 755 -28.57 15.20 -3.27
CA ILE A 755 -28.73 13.93 -3.97
C ILE A 755 -29.24 12.88 -3.00
N PRO A 756 -30.37 12.21 -3.24
CA PRO A 756 -30.76 11.06 -2.46
C PRO A 756 -29.86 9.87 -2.80
N LEU A 757 -29.20 9.31 -1.79
CA LEU A 757 -28.38 8.11 -1.94
C LEU A 757 -28.84 7.03 -0.97
N ARG A 758 -28.76 5.79 -1.46
CA ARG A 758 -28.89 4.59 -0.66
C ARG A 758 -27.73 3.66 -0.98
N LEU A 759 -26.99 3.27 0.04
CA LEU A 759 -25.83 2.37 -0.06
C LEU A 759 -25.96 1.26 0.96
N ALA A 760 -25.93 0.02 0.52
CA ALA A 760 -25.81 -1.13 1.43
C ALA A 760 -24.52 -1.04 2.28
N ALA A 761 -24.42 -1.89 3.29
CA ALA A 761 -23.18 -2.01 4.04
C ALA A 761 -22.01 -2.40 3.11
N ASN A 762 -20.88 -1.70 3.22
CA ASN A 762 -19.68 -1.89 2.36
C ASN A 762 -19.90 -1.54 0.88
N GLU A 763 -20.96 -0.86 0.51
CA GLU A 763 -21.22 -0.47 -0.88
C GLU A 763 -20.63 0.91 -1.20
N SER A 764 -20.29 1.13 -2.47
CA SER A 764 -19.85 2.43 -2.98
C SER A 764 -20.67 2.86 -4.19
N ALA A 765 -20.74 4.16 -4.42
CA ALA A 765 -21.36 4.78 -5.59
C ALA A 765 -20.42 5.78 -6.24
N LEU A 766 -20.50 5.87 -7.57
CA LEU A 766 -19.90 6.92 -8.36
C LEU A 766 -20.97 7.91 -8.79
N VAL A 767 -20.80 9.17 -8.41
CA VAL A 767 -21.72 10.26 -8.77
C VAL A 767 -20.99 11.27 -9.65
N LEU A 768 -21.60 11.64 -10.75
CA LEU A 768 -21.15 12.72 -11.63
C LEU A 768 -22.11 13.90 -11.55
N VAL A 769 -21.60 15.09 -11.23
CA VAL A 769 -22.32 16.36 -11.36
C VAL A 769 -21.69 17.15 -12.50
N THR A 770 -22.47 17.39 -13.55
CA THR A 770 -21.97 17.99 -14.80
C THR A 770 -22.98 18.99 -15.38
N PRO A 771 -22.52 20.09 -16.01
CA PRO A 771 -23.41 20.97 -16.78
C PRO A 771 -23.92 20.32 -18.07
N LEU A 772 -23.34 19.21 -18.49
CA LEU A 772 -23.72 18.52 -19.71
C LEU A 772 -24.99 17.69 -19.49
N ASP A 773 -25.88 17.71 -20.49
CA ASP A 773 -26.97 16.76 -20.54
C ASP A 773 -26.49 15.45 -21.17
N LEU A 774 -26.35 14.42 -20.36
CA LEU A 774 -25.91 13.09 -20.83
C LEU A 774 -27.08 12.27 -21.41
N GLY A 775 -28.29 12.86 -21.53
CA GLY A 775 -29.49 12.18 -22.00
C GLY A 775 -30.18 11.38 -20.89
N GLU A 776 -31.44 11.07 -21.13
CA GLU A 776 -32.23 10.22 -20.24
C GLU A 776 -31.91 8.74 -20.50
N SER A 777 -31.72 7.95 -19.44
CA SER A 777 -31.89 6.51 -19.53
C SER A 777 -33.37 6.18 -19.69
N GLU A 778 -33.72 5.17 -20.48
CA GLU A 778 -35.09 4.68 -20.58
C GLU A 778 -35.66 4.18 -19.24
N GLU A 779 -34.77 3.88 -18.28
CA GLU A 779 -35.11 3.45 -16.92
C GLU A 779 -34.67 4.51 -15.89
N LYS A 780 -35.68 5.15 -15.23
CA LYS A 780 -35.38 5.94 -14.01
C LYS A 780 -35.06 4.99 -12.86
N LEU A 781 -33.93 5.24 -12.20
CA LEU A 781 -33.53 4.46 -11.03
C LEU A 781 -34.42 4.86 -9.84
N LYS A 782 -35.48 4.13 -9.55
CA LYS A 782 -36.12 4.20 -8.25
C LYS A 782 -35.27 3.41 -7.25
N MET A 783 -34.63 4.10 -6.33
CA MET A 783 -33.71 3.52 -5.34
C MET A 783 -34.41 2.72 -4.22
N THR A 784 -35.71 2.80 -4.12
CA THR A 784 -36.51 2.14 -3.08
C THR A 784 -37.60 1.26 -3.68
N PRO A 785 -37.89 0.08 -3.12
CA PRO A 785 -39.09 -0.67 -3.38
C PRO A 785 -40.35 0.20 -3.06
N SER A 786 -41.52 -0.18 -3.60
CA SER A 786 -42.78 0.41 -3.16
C SER A 786 -42.95 0.34 -1.64
N ASP A 787 -43.60 1.31 -1.01
CA ASP A 787 -43.73 1.42 0.45
C ASP A 787 -44.32 0.18 1.16
N ASN A 788 -44.99 -0.72 0.39
CA ASN A 788 -45.54 -2.01 0.89
C ASN A 788 -45.47 -3.06 -0.23
N PRO A 789 -44.31 -3.68 -0.52
CA PRO A 789 -44.22 -4.72 -1.53
C PRO A 789 -44.90 -6.01 -1.06
N ASN A 790 -45.55 -6.73 -1.98
CA ASN A 790 -45.85 -8.14 -1.74
C ASN A 790 -44.56 -8.94 -1.62
N ILE A 791 -44.49 -9.86 -0.70
CA ILE A 791 -43.31 -10.70 -0.46
C ILE A 791 -43.66 -12.15 -0.79
N LEU A 792 -42.96 -12.72 -1.78
CA LEU A 792 -43.06 -14.13 -2.10
C LEU A 792 -41.74 -14.83 -1.73
N GLN A 793 -41.80 -15.72 -0.77
CA GLN A 793 -40.69 -16.61 -0.43
C GLN A 793 -40.50 -17.63 -1.55
N LEU A 794 -39.28 -17.79 -2.05
CA LEU A 794 -38.96 -18.78 -3.08
C LEU A 794 -38.42 -20.04 -2.41
N ASP A 795 -39.13 -21.14 -2.62
CA ASP A 795 -38.88 -22.45 -2.03
C ASP A 795 -38.72 -23.54 -3.10
N ASN A 796 -38.61 -24.78 -2.72
CA ASN A 796 -38.52 -25.97 -3.62
C ASN A 796 -37.31 -25.88 -4.58
N TRP A 797 -36.14 -25.71 -3.98
CA TRP A 797 -34.90 -25.60 -4.71
C TRP A 797 -34.32 -26.94 -5.14
N THR A 798 -33.83 -27.02 -6.36
CA THR A 798 -32.91 -28.06 -6.82
C THR A 798 -31.50 -27.47 -6.89
N LEU A 799 -30.49 -28.26 -6.57
CA LEU A 799 -29.10 -27.84 -6.59
C LEU A 799 -28.27 -28.81 -7.44
N THR A 800 -27.59 -28.26 -8.43
CA THR A 800 -26.53 -28.97 -9.17
C THR A 800 -25.19 -28.38 -8.76
N VAL A 801 -24.29 -29.18 -8.21
CA VAL A 801 -22.93 -28.77 -7.84
C VAL A 801 -21.93 -29.36 -8.81
N ASN A 802 -21.12 -28.50 -9.45
CA ASN A 802 -19.91 -28.88 -10.14
C ASN A 802 -18.75 -28.80 -9.12
N SER A 803 -18.48 -29.89 -8.45
CA SER A 803 -17.48 -29.98 -7.38
C SER A 803 -16.09 -30.18 -7.97
N TRP A 804 -15.12 -29.39 -7.50
CA TRP A 804 -13.72 -29.49 -7.90
C TRP A 804 -12.99 -30.47 -6.99
N THR A 805 -12.34 -31.46 -7.59
CA THR A 805 -11.64 -32.55 -6.87
C THR A 805 -10.30 -32.84 -7.55
N PRO A 806 -9.35 -33.46 -6.82
CA PRO A 806 -8.09 -33.91 -7.42
C PRO A 806 -8.33 -34.85 -8.61
N GLY A 807 -7.58 -34.64 -9.67
CA GLY A 807 -7.53 -35.54 -10.83
C GLY A 807 -6.54 -36.68 -10.66
N SER A 808 -6.12 -37.25 -11.76
CA SER A 808 -5.18 -38.40 -11.82
C SER A 808 -3.71 -37.98 -11.68
N VAL A 809 -3.41 -36.72 -11.97
CA VAL A 809 -2.09 -36.12 -11.83
C VAL A 809 -2.13 -34.93 -10.85
N PRO A 810 -1.00 -34.56 -10.23
CA PRO A 810 -0.99 -33.61 -9.11
C PRO A 810 -1.65 -32.25 -9.34
N PHE A 811 -1.68 -31.76 -10.58
CA PHE A 811 -2.22 -30.43 -10.91
C PHE A 811 -3.60 -30.48 -11.56
N GLU A 812 -4.07 -31.68 -11.91
CA GLU A 812 -5.33 -31.82 -12.61
C GLU A 812 -6.51 -31.63 -11.67
N THR A 813 -7.42 -30.72 -12.02
CA THR A 813 -8.72 -30.60 -11.38
C THR A 813 -9.76 -31.37 -12.16
N ARG A 814 -10.40 -32.34 -11.51
CA ARG A 814 -11.56 -33.06 -12.03
C ARG A 814 -12.83 -32.39 -11.50
N ILE A 815 -13.82 -32.26 -12.37
CA ILE A 815 -15.15 -31.76 -12.01
C ILE A 815 -16.08 -32.96 -11.81
N GLU A 816 -16.66 -33.06 -10.61
CA GLU A 816 -17.65 -34.05 -10.23
C GLU A 816 -19.03 -33.36 -10.14
N LYS A 817 -20.02 -33.87 -10.88
CA LYS A 817 -21.38 -33.34 -10.85
C LYS A 817 -22.18 -34.05 -9.76
N ILE A 818 -22.81 -33.26 -8.87
CA ILE A 818 -23.68 -33.73 -7.79
C ILE A 818 -25.04 -33.04 -7.96
N GLU A 819 -26.12 -33.80 -7.95
CA GLU A 819 -27.48 -33.27 -8.04
C GLU A 819 -28.27 -33.60 -6.78
N LEU A 820 -28.95 -32.59 -6.23
CA LEU A 820 -29.67 -32.65 -4.96
C LEU A 820 -31.02 -31.93 -5.04
N GLU A 821 -32.01 -32.52 -4.42
CA GLU A 821 -33.29 -31.86 -4.12
C GLU A 821 -33.22 -31.29 -2.69
N LEU A 822 -33.29 -29.98 -2.55
CA LEU A 822 -33.17 -29.33 -1.24
C LEU A 822 -34.52 -29.17 -0.51
N GLY A 823 -35.63 -29.43 -1.22
CA GLY A 823 -36.98 -29.27 -0.64
C GLY A 823 -37.25 -27.82 -0.23
N GLU A 824 -37.79 -27.62 0.98
CA GLU A 824 -38.23 -26.32 1.45
C GLU A 824 -37.10 -25.38 1.96
N GLY A 825 -35.86 -25.85 2.07
CA GLY A 825 -34.82 -25.09 2.76
C GLY A 825 -33.48 -25.00 2.03
N LEU A 826 -33.03 -23.77 1.81
CA LEU A 826 -31.63 -23.49 1.50
C LEU A 826 -30.76 -23.71 2.75
N LYS A 827 -29.59 -24.32 2.57
CA LYS A 827 -28.65 -24.64 3.67
C LYS A 827 -27.23 -24.40 3.24
N ASP A 828 -26.38 -24.12 4.20
CA ASP A 828 -24.92 -24.16 4.00
C ASP A 828 -24.51 -25.57 3.54
N TRP A 829 -23.56 -25.64 2.60
CA TRP A 829 -23.04 -26.91 2.12
C TRP A 829 -22.40 -27.74 3.23
N THR A 830 -21.87 -27.10 4.26
CA THR A 830 -21.30 -27.79 5.44
C THR A 830 -22.34 -28.57 6.22
N ASP A 831 -23.63 -28.21 6.11
CA ASP A 831 -24.78 -28.90 6.75
C ASP A 831 -25.40 -29.97 5.83
N ILE A 832 -24.88 -30.13 4.61
CA ILE A 832 -25.37 -31.15 3.65
C ILE A 832 -24.33 -32.26 3.56
N PRO A 833 -24.60 -33.49 4.00
CA PRO A 833 -23.60 -34.57 4.11
C PRO A 833 -22.84 -34.87 2.82
N GLN A 834 -23.47 -34.69 1.63
CA GLN A 834 -22.84 -34.91 0.34
C GLN A 834 -21.89 -33.76 -0.06
N LEU A 835 -21.99 -32.60 0.60
CA LEU A 835 -21.27 -31.35 0.26
C LEU A 835 -20.32 -30.85 1.34
N GLU A 836 -20.32 -31.44 2.52
CA GLU A 836 -19.56 -31.00 3.71
C GLU A 836 -18.09 -30.64 3.42
N ASN A 837 -17.42 -31.38 2.54
CA ASN A 837 -16.01 -31.16 2.17
C ASN A 837 -15.90 -30.90 0.65
N LYS A 838 -16.83 -30.16 0.08
CA LYS A 838 -16.85 -29.86 -1.34
C LYS A 838 -16.70 -28.35 -1.59
N SER A 839 -16.06 -28.03 -2.70
CA SER A 839 -15.93 -26.68 -3.24
C SER A 839 -16.21 -26.72 -4.74
N GLY A 840 -16.73 -25.62 -5.27
CA GLY A 840 -17.03 -25.56 -6.71
C GLY A 840 -18.10 -24.53 -7.05
N ILE A 841 -18.87 -24.84 -8.08
CA ILE A 841 -19.95 -23.99 -8.57
C ILE A 841 -21.28 -24.68 -8.29
N GLY A 842 -22.16 -24.01 -7.52
CA GLY A 842 -23.52 -24.46 -7.24
C GLY A 842 -24.54 -23.71 -8.09
N CYS A 843 -25.37 -24.45 -8.84
CA CYS A 843 -26.46 -23.89 -9.59
C CYS A 843 -27.79 -24.25 -8.95
N TYR A 844 -28.47 -23.27 -8.36
CA TYR A 844 -29.74 -23.41 -7.66
C TYR A 844 -30.87 -23.02 -8.60
N ARG A 845 -31.90 -23.86 -8.68
CA ARG A 845 -33.07 -23.63 -9.53
C ARG A 845 -34.35 -23.74 -8.74
N THR A 846 -35.26 -22.81 -8.97
CA THR A 846 -36.63 -22.90 -8.48
C THR A 846 -37.63 -22.34 -9.51
N SER A 847 -38.88 -22.77 -9.43
CA SER A 847 -39.97 -22.23 -10.21
C SER A 847 -41.11 -21.76 -9.31
N PHE A 848 -41.76 -20.69 -9.71
CA PHE A 848 -42.90 -20.12 -8.98
C PHE A 848 -43.95 -19.53 -9.96
N VAL A 849 -45.15 -19.28 -9.46
CA VAL A 849 -46.25 -18.79 -10.29
C VAL A 849 -46.62 -17.38 -9.84
N LEU A 850 -46.68 -16.45 -10.79
CA LEU A 850 -47.23 -15.11 -10.58
C LEU A 850 -48.64 -15.03 -11.15
N SER A 851 -49.59 -14.56 -10.33
CA SER A 851 -50.99 -14.37 -10.67
C SER A 851 -51.40 -12.91 -10.92
N GLU A 852 -50.50 -11.98 -10.76
CA GLU A 852 -50.73 -10.55 -10.80
C GLU A 852 -50.61 -9.96 -12.22
N SER A 853 -51.28 -8.79 -12.44
CA SER A 853 -51.24 -8.08 -13.70
C SER A 853 -49.83 -7.58 -14.02
N GLU A 854 -49.45 -7.56 -15.29
CA GLU A 854 -48.13 -7.15 -15.79
C GLU A 854 -47.69 -5.73 -15.34
N GLU A 855 -48.62 -4.87 -14.89
CA GLU A 855 -48.31 -3.49 -14.48
C GLU A 855 -47.40 -3.37 -13.25
N ARG A 856 -47.37 -4.36 -12.35
CA ARG A 856 -46.48 -4.35 -11.16
C ARG A 856 -45.18 -5.08 -11.34
N LEU A 857 -45.05 -5.96 -12.32
CA LEU A 857 -43.86 -6.77 -12.54
C LEU A 857 -42.57 -5.99 -12.84
N PRO A 858 -42.59 -4.85 -13.58
CA PRO A 858 -41.36 -4.11 -13.90
C PRO A 858 -40.58 -3.63 -12.68
N GLU A 859 -41.22 -3.43 -11.54
CA GLU A 859 -40.58 -2.97 -10.30
C GLU A 859 -40.10 -4.13 -9.38
N ALA A 860 -40.32 -5.38 -9.76
CA ALA A 860 -40.02 -6.53 -8.92
C ALA A 860 -38.50 -6.70 -8.66
N ILE A 861 -38.18 -6.92 -7.40
CA ILE A 861 -36.82 -7.08 -6.89
C ILE A 861 -36.66 -8.50 -6.34
N LEU A 862 -35.63 -9.22 -6.79
CA LEU A 862 -35.15 -10.44 -6.15
C LEU A 862 -34.18 -10.07 -5.05
N GLN A 863 -34.54 -10.37 -3.81
CA GLN A 863 -33.70 -10.21 -2.65
C GLN A 863 -33.02 -11.54 -2.32
N ILE A 864 -31.70 -11.58 -2.40
CA ILE A 864 -30.89 -12.76 -2.11
C ILE A 864 -30.31 -12.59 -0.71
N GLY A 865 -30.55 -13.55 0.15
CA GLY A 865 -30.05 -13.56 1.51
C GLY A 865 -28.57 -13.94 1.58
N GLN A 866 -28.21 -14.77 2.55
CA GLN A 866 -26.83 -15.16 2.77
C GLN A 866 -26.33 -16.13 1.70
N LEU A 867 -25.10 -15.91 1.23
CA LEU A 867 -24.36 -16.78 0.31
C LEU A 867 -22.86 -16.67 0.53
N SER A 868 -22.10 -17.61 0.00
CA SER A 868 -20.66 -17.74 0.27
C SER A 868 -19.80 -16.64 -0.31
N ASP A 869 -20.01 -16.24 -1.58
CA ASP A 869 -19.20 -15.21 -2.22
C ASP A 869 -19.99 -14.51 -3.35
N THR A 870 -19.68 -14.79 -4.60
CA THR A 870 -20.27 -14.14 -5.77
C THR A 870 -21.37 -14.98 -6.39
N PHE A 871 -22.26 -14.34 -7.12
CA PHE A 871 -23.39 -15.01 -7.77
C PHE A 871 -23.71 -14.46 -9.17
N ARG A 872 -24.39 -15.27 -9.96
CA ARG A 872 -25.01 -14.89 -11.23
C ARG A 872 -26.46 -15.31 -11.22
N ILE A 873 -27.30 -14.61 -11.97
CA ILE A 873 -28.73 -14.86 -12.04
C ILE A 873 -29.14 -15.10 -13.49
N GLN A 874 -30.06 -16.03 -13.67
CA GLN A 874 -30.78 -16.22 -14.90
C GLN A 874 -32.30 -16.27 -14.59
N VAL A 875 -33.10 -15.50 -15.33
CA VAL A 875 -34.56 -15.43 -15.18
C VAL A 875 -35.20 -15.87 -16.51
N ASN A 876 -36.02 -16.90 -16.45
CA ASN A 876 -36.70 -17.47 -17.63
C ASN A 876 -35.75 -17.77 -18.80
N GLY A 877 -34.55 -18.23 -18.52
CA GLY A 877 -33.50 -18.54 -19.51
C GLY A 877 -32.67 -17.34 -19.96
N THR A 878 -32.95 -16.13 -19.49
CA THR A 878 -32.17 -14.92 -19.83
C THR A 878 -31.17 -14.65 -18.73
N PRO A 879 -29.84 -14.67 -19.02
CA PRO A 879 -28.83 -14.34 -18.03
C PRO A 879 -28.77 -12.82 -17.76
N LEU A 880 -28.63 -12.44 -16.50
CA LEU A 880 -28.32 -11.08 -16.09
C LEU A 880 -26.79 -10.93 -16.01
N HIS A 881 -26.22 -10.12 -16.91
CA HIS A 881 -24.78 -10.10 -17.11
C HIS A 881 -24.01 -9.27 -16.08
N ALA A 882 -24.69 -8.37 -15.36
CA ALA A 882 -24.02 -7.47 -14.42
C ALA A 882 -24.95 -7.22 -13.22
N VAL A 883 -24.68 -7.90 -12.13
CA VAL A 883 -25.43 -7.74 -10.88
C VAL A 883 -24.53 -7.22 -9.79
N ASN A 884 -25.05 -6.31 -8.98
CA ASN A 884 -24.34 -5.82 -7.80
C ASN A 884 -24.11 -6.97 -6.82
N GLN A 885 -22.83 -7.24 -6.52
CA GLN A 885 -22.44 -8.35 -5.66
C GLN A 885 -22.49 -7.96 -4.16
N ILE A 886 -22.58 -6.67 -3.85
CA ILE A 886 -22.64 -6.15 -2.48
C ILE A 886 -24.09 -5.94 -2.04
N ASP A 887 -24.88 -5.16 -2.83
CA ASP A 887 -26.34 -5.06 -2.63
C ASP A 887 -27.02 -6.21 -3.37
N ARG A 888 -27.47 -7.19 -2.62
CA ARG A 888 -28.06 -8.42 -3.14
C ARG A 888 -29.55 -8.28 -3.49
N ARG A 889 -30.00 -7.06 -3.78
CA ARG A 889 -31.33 -6.73 -4.28
C ARG A 889 -31.25 -6.47 -5.77
N VAL A 890 -31.69 -7.41 -6.56
CA VAL A 890 -31.55 -7.40 -8.01
C VAL A 890 -32.91 -7.15 -8.66
N ARG A 891 -33.04 -6.10 -9.48
CA ARG A 891 -34.24 -5.85 -10.26
C ARG A 891 -34.36 -6.89 -11.35
N ILE A 892 -35.45 -7.66 -11.31
CA ILE A 892 -35.67 -8.72 -12.28
C ILE A 892 -36.99 -8.56 -13.02
N GLY A 893 -37.78 -7.53 -12.69
CA GLY A 893 -39.16 -7.37 -13.13
C GLY A 893 -39.38 -7.47 -14.62
N LYS A 894 -38.47 -6.90 -15.43
CA LYS A 894 -38.61 -6.90 -16.91
C LYS A 894 -38.45 -8.30 -17.55
N TRP A 895 -37.97 -9.27 -16.82
CA TRP A 895 -37.81 -10.66 -17.26
C TRP A 895 -38.88 -11.60 -16.69
N LEU A 896 -39.72 -11.10 -15.78
CA LEU A 896 -40.84 -11.84 -15.22
C LEU A 896 -42.04 -11.82 -16.15
N LYS A 897 -42.91 -12.83 -16.02
CA LYS A 897 -44.13 -12.97 -16.77
C LYS A 897 -45.24 -13.50 -15.86
N THR A 898 -46.51 -13.24 -16.21
CA THR A 898 -47.63 -13.89 -15.58
C THR A 898 -47.61 -15.39 -15.85
N GLY A 899 -47.88 -16.20 -14.84
CA GLY A 899 -47.79 -17.65 -14.89
C GLY A 899 -46.46 -18.16 -14.32
N VAL A 900 -45.94 -19.24 -14.87
CA VAL A 900 -44.74 -19.92 -14.39
C VAL A 900 -43.49 -19.14 -14.74
N ASN A 901 -42.65 -18.84 -13.73
CA ASN A 901 -41.33 -18.23 -13.85
C ASN A 901 -40.29 -19.20 -13.31
N LEU A 902 -39.12 -19.19 -13.91
CA LEU A 902 -37.92 -19.97 -13.51
C LEU A 902 -36.81 -19.02 -13.11
N ILE A 903 -36.23 -19.20 -11.93
CA ILE A 903 -35.00 -18.52 -11.50
C ILE A 903 -33.91 -19.53 -11.32
N GLU A 904 -32.74 -19.17 -11.81
CA GLU A 904 -31.50 -19.91 -11.63
C GLU A 904 -30.45 -18.98 -11.01
N ILE A 905 -29.82 -19.40 -9.89
CA ILE A 905 -28.77 -18.68 -9.19
C ILE A 905 -27.52 -19.55 -9.18
N GLU A 906 -26.49 -19.11 -9.88
CA GLU A 906 -25.15 -19.72 -9.83
C GLU A 906 -24.34 -19.05 -8.71
N VAL A 907 -23.76 -19.85 -7.81
CA VAL A 907 -22.93 -19.37 -6.69
C VAL A 907 -21.57 -20.05 -6.79
N ALA A 908 -20.52 -19.25 -6.69
CA ALA A 908 -19.14 -19.75 -6.61
C ALA A 908 -18.68 -19.85 -5.14
N THR A 909 -17.86 -20.85 -4.84
CA THR A 909 -17.23 -21.01 -3.53
C THR A 909 -15.71 -20.86 -3.64
N THR A 910 -15.02 -20.62 -2.51
CA THR A 910 -13.57 -20.82 -2.46
C THR A 910 -13.23 -22.30 -2.52
N LEU A 911 -11.94 -22.63 -2.76
CA LEU A 911 -11.47 -24.02 -2.79
C LEU A 911 -11.23 -24.58 -1.37
N ASN A 912 -11.34 -23.78 -0.33
CA ASN A 912 -10.96 -24.11 1.03
C ASN A 912 -11.52 -25.45 1.54
N ASN A 913 -12.84 -25.70 1.37
CA ASN A 913 -13.46 -26.90 1.93
C ASN A 913 -13.04 -28.19 1.20
N ALA A 914 -12.71 -28.12 -0.08
CA ALA A 914 -12.14 -29.27 -0.79
C ALA A 914 -10.74 -29.65 -0.29
N LEU A 915 -10.01 -28.71 0.30
CA LEU A 915 -8.67 -28.91 0.86
C LEU A 915 -8.66 -29.43 2.30
N LEU A 916 -9.80 -29.48 3.00
CA LEU A 916 -9.88 -29.95 4.40
C LEU A 916 -9.33 -31.36 4.61
N LYS A 917 -9.47 -32.22 3.61
CA LYS A 917 -8.96 -33.61 3.68
C LYS A 917 -7.45 -33.71 3.44
N LEU A 918 -6.86 -32.66 2.82
CA LEU A 918 -5.44 -32.62 2.49
C LEU A 918 -4.62 -31.85 3.55
N ASP A 919 -5.27 -30.95 4.28
CA ASP A 919 -4.67 -30.15 5.33
C ASP A 919 -5.57 -30.12 6.58
N PRO A 920 -5.24 -30.90 7.61
CA PRO A 920 -6.05 -31.02 8.83
C PRO A 920 -6.08 -29.75 9.69
N HIS A 921 -5.24 -28.76 9.41
CA HIS A 921 -5.23 -27.48 10.13
C HIS A 921 -6.26 -26.49 9.57
N ARG A 922 -6.82 -26.75 8.39
CA ARG A 922 -7.88 -25.94 7.82
C ARG A 922 -9.19 -26.08 8.57
N LYS A 923 -9.96 -25.01 8.59
CA LYS A 923 -11.33 -25.00 9.12
C LYS A 923 -12.32 -24.86 7.98
N PRO A 924 -13.52 -25.47 8.08
CA PRO A 924 -14.55 -25.28 7.09
C PRO A 924 -15.04 -23.83 7.07
N GLU A 925 -15.38 -23.36 5.87
CA GLU A 925 -16.00 -22.06 5.64
C GLU A 925 -17.44 -22.28 5.11
N PRO A 926 -18.39 -21.35 5.39
CA PRO A 926 -19.74 -21.43 4.85
C PRO A 926 -19.73 -21.41 3.31
N HIS A 927 -20.40 -22.37 2.68
CA HIS A 927 -20.46 -22.46 1.22
C HIS A 927 -21.90 -22.52 0.70
N GLY A 928 -22.10 -22.02 -0.52
CA GLY A 928 -23.37 -22.07 -1.25
C GLY A 928 -24.31 -20.93 -0.92
N LEU A 929 -25.59 -21.10 -1.29
CA LEU A 929 -26.71 -20.19 -1.04
C LEU A 929 -27.46 -20.64 0.20
N VAL A 930 -27.43 -19.85 1.25
CA VAL A 930 -28.08 -20.14 2.54
C VAL A 930 -29.47 -19.51 2.61
N GLY A 931 -29.69 -18.43 1.87
CA GLY A 931 -30.99 -17.75 1.80
C GLY A 931 -31.27 -16.81 2.99
N PRO A 932 -32.55 -16.40 3.19
CA PRO A 932 -33.67 -16.66 2.31
C PRO A 932 -33.57 -15.99 0.95
N VAL A 933 -34.32 -16.44 -0.04
CA VAL A 933 -34.50 -15.77 -1.35
C VAL A 933 -35.97 -15.38 -1.49
N GLN A 934 -36.20 -14.09 -1.73
CA GLN A 934 -37.54 -13.49 -1.77
C GLN A 934 -37.73 -12.64 -3.00
N LEU A 935 -38.90 -12.68 -3.56
CA LEU A 935 -39.35 -11.75 -4.57
C LEU A 935 -40.24 -10.68 -3.91
N LEU A 936 -39.83 -9.41 -4.08
CA LEU A 936 -40.54 -8.22 -3.64
C LEU A 936 -41.21 -7.57 -4.87
N TYR A 937 -42.55 -7.38 -4.90
CA TYR A 937 -43.28 -6.87 -6.08
C TYR A 937 -44.58 -6.16 -5.74
#